data_1bb972abf582da7511188feb1c26aa93
#
_entry.id   1bb972abf582da7511188feb1c26aa93
#
_cell.length_a   1.000
_cell.length_b   1.000
_cell.length_c   1.000
_cell.angle_alpha   90.00
_cell.angle_beta   90.00
_cell.angle_gamma   90.00
#
_symmetry.space_group_name_H-M   'P 1'
#
loop_
_entity.id
_entity.type
_entity.pdbx_description
1 polymer ?
#
loop_
_entity_poly.entity_id
_entity_poly.type
_entity_poly.pdbx_seq_one_letter_code
_entity_poly.pdbx_strand_id
1 'polypeptide(L)'
;MRSLDRLLRPRSIAFFGGSWAVAAIRQTVKMGYDGEIWPVHPTRDDIDGHRVFRSVADLPHGPDAAFIGVNRGLTVAVVRDLAARGAGGAVCFASGFREAGAFDGDRLQSELIAAAGDMPILGPNCYGMINYADGALLWPDQHGGTRLADGGTGAAIITQSSNIAINMTMQARGLPLSFVLTAGNQAQTGLSEIALGLIEDDRVSCLGLHIEGFDDARGFERLAARARDLKKPIVALKIGRSEQAQVAAVSHTASLAGGDVAASAFLSRLGIARVDGIENFLATLTLLHAGGPLAGPQLSSMSCSGGEASLIADAAIGRQVGFPPVRDDHAGAIKATLNDLVAIANPLDYHTFIWNQRPEMAATFGAMIGGGYDLNLLVLDFPRVDRCSDADWTAAVDAFDDGLTAHGARGAVVASLAENLSEDWSLRLMARGIAPLHGIDVALAAADAALSIGKAWAEPEQAAPIVGPLPAAAATRLVDEAEAKAMLAAAGVPVPQGQKVDADANLDTLPYPLAVKALGLAHKTEAGGVELNIADPAALRQSIARLAPLGTGVFAEEMVKGGIAELMVGVTQDPVLGPVLTIATGGTLVELLQDSATLLLPATDTEIRTALSGLRLYPLLTGFRGRPSADIDGVVTAISAIAGFAGHHAAELIELDINPLIITADHACAADALLVLRDA
;
A
#
# COMPACT_ATOMS: atom_id res chain seq x y z
N MET A 1 5.43 -11.43 20.89
CA MET A 1 5.78 -10.07 20.42
C MET A 1 6.55 -9.38 21.53
N ARG A 2 7.64 -8.69 21.22
CA ARG A 2 8.41 -7.93 22.21
C ARG A 2 7.64 -6.68 22.61
N SER A 3 7.72 -6.25 23.86
CA SER A 3 7.16 -4.96 24.26
C SER A 3 8.09 -3.84 23.80
N LEU A 4 7.54 -2.88 23.07
CA LEU A 4 8.23 -1.67 22.63
C LEU A 4 7.94 -0.46 23.54
N ASP A 5 7.10 -0.61 24.56
CA ASP A 5 6.58 0.51 25.36
C ASP A 5 7.68 1.37 25.98
N ARG A 6 8.69 0.73 26.61
CA ARG A 6 9.78 1.46 27.22
C ARG A 6 10.66 2.16 26.21
N LEU A 7 10.91 1.53 25.04
CA LEU A 7 11.67 2.15 23.95
C LEU A 7 10.95 3.34 23.35
N LEU A 8 9.63 3.21 23.10
CA LEU A 8 8.85 4.24 22.44
C LEU A 8 8.49 5.41 23.36
N ARG A 9 8.35 5.17 24.67
CA ARG A 9 7.96 6.17 25.68
C ARG A 9 8.94 6.16 26.86
N PRO A 10 10.23 6.45 26.61
CA PRO A 10 11.26 6.32 27.64
C PRO A 10 11.11 7.43 28.69
N ARG A 11 11.39 7.06 29.95
CA ARG A 11 11.61 7.99 31.07
C ARG A 11 13.09 8.19 31.36
N SER A 12 13.93 7.31 30.84
CA SER A 12 15.38 7.39 30.92
C SER A 12 16.02 6.98 29.59
N ILE A 13 16.96 7.78 29.10
CA ILE A 13 17.65 7.52 27.82
C ILE A 13 19.16 7.49 28.07
N ALA A 14 19.82 6.39 27.69
CA ALA A 14 21.28 6.32 27.67
C ALA A 14 21.83 6.61 26.27
N PHE A 15 22.87 7.44 26.18
CA PHE A 15 23.49 7.86 24.93
C PHE A 15 24.95 7.42 24.89
N PHE A 16 25.28 6.51 23.96
CA PHE A 16 26.60 5.94 23.79
C PHE A 16 27.33 6.54 22.59
N GLY A 17 28.54 7.06 22.78
CA GLY A 17 29.42 7.48 21.68
C GLY A 17 29.93 8.90 21.78
N GLY A 18 30.53 9.37 20.67
CA GLY A 18 31.14 10.69 20.55
C GLY A 18 30.17 11.76 20.02
N SER A 19 30.49 12.35 18.86
CA SER A 19 29.73 13.48 18.29
C SER A 19 28.27 13.18 18.01
N TRP A 20 27.93 11.98 17.56
CA TRP A 20 26.56 11.56 17.28
C TRP A 20 25.70 11.49 18.55
N ALA A 21 26.24 10.92 19.64
CA ALA A 21 25.55 10.89 20.92
C ALA A 21 25.33 12.32 21.48
N VAL A 22 26.34 13.20 21.38
CA VAL A 22 26.21 14.61 21.76
C VAL A 22 25.13 15.31 20.93
N ALA A 23 25.08 15.08 19.63
CA ALA A 23 24.06 15.65 18.76
C ALA A 23 22.65 15.18 19.17
N ALA A 24 22.47 13.88 19.43
CA ALA A 24 21.19 13.34 19.87
C ALA A 24 20.76 13.89 21.24
N ILE A 25 21.68 14.05 22.21
CA ILE A 25 21.40 14.71 23.49
C ILE A 25 20.91 16.14 23.27
N ARG A 26 21.57 16.91 22.41
CA ARG A 26 21.19 18.30 22.12
C ARG A 26 19.79 18.40 21.52
N GLN A 27 19.44 17.51 20.60
CA GLN A 27 18.08 17.47 20.03
C GLN A 27 17.03 17.12 21.09
N THR A 28 17.34 16.16 21.96
CA THR A 28 16.47 15.74 23.08
C THR A 28 16.23 16.90 24.05
N VAL A 29 17.29 17.61 24.46
CA VAL A 29 17.19 18.78 25.34
C VAL A 29 16.41 19.92 24.66
N LYS A 30 16.72 20.21 23.37
CA LYS A 30 16.01 21.24 22.59
C LYS A 30 14.52 20.97 22.50
N MET A 31 14.09 19.69 22.42
CA MET A 31 12.69 19.31 22.36
C MET A 31 11.97 19.37 23.72
N GLY A 32 12.68 19.65 24.79
CA GLY A 32 12.11 19.78 26.13
C GLY A 32 11.74 18.44 26.76
N TYR A 33 12.56 17.42 26.55
CA TYR A 33 12.41 16.14 27.25
C TYR A 33 12.62 16.32 28.75
N ASP A 34 11.70 15.78 29.54
CA ASP A 34 11.68 15.92 31.01
C ASP A 34 12.19 14.67 31.77
N GLY A 35 12.55 13.61 31.02
CA GLY A 35 13.12 12.39 31.59
C GLY A 35 14.61 12.47 31.82
N GLU A 36 15.19 11.36 32.27
CA GLU A 36 16.61 11.27 32.63
C GLU A 36 17.49 11.05 31.38
N ILE A 37 18.55 11.85 31.25
CA ILE A 37 19.55 11.77 30.18
C ILE A 37 20.85 11.25 30.75
N TRP A 38 21.31 10.08 30.27
CA TRP A 38 22.51 9.40 30.76
C TRP A 38 23.56 9.25 29.65
N PRO A 39 24.46 10.22 29.47
CA PRO A 39 25.59 10.04 28.55
C PRO A 39 26.55 8.96 29.08
N VAL A 40 27.02 8.10 28.17
CA VAL A 40 27.99 7.03 28.51
C VAL A 40 29.24 7.19 27.64
N HIS A 41 30.39 7.46 28.27
CA HIS A 41 31.65 7.65 27.57
C HIS A 41 32.85 7.25 28.45
N PRO A 42 33.83 6.49 27.91
CA PRO A 42 34.90 5.92 28.75
C PRO A 42 35.85 6.95 29.37
N THR A 43 35.98 8.17 28.80
CA THR A 43 36.99 9.13 29.20
C THR A 43 36.48 10.54 29.53
N ARG A 44 35.25 10.92 29.18
CA ARG A 44 34.67 12.22 29.48
C ARG A 44 33.97 12.21 30.83
N ASP A 45 34.00 13.35 31.55
CA ASP A 45 33.30 13.52 32.83
C ASP A 45 31.97 14.25 32.69
N ASP A 46 31.86 15.09 31.66
CA ASP A 46 30.67 15.88 31.35
C ASP A 46 30.40 15.92 29.84
N ILE A 47 29.15 15.90 29.47
CA ILE A 47 28.67 16.15 28.11
C ILE A 47 27.46 17.10 28.18
N ASP A 48 27.66 18.36 27.74
CA ASP A 48 26.63 19.39 27.68
C ASP A 48 25.88 19.58 29.03
N GLY A 49 26.64 19.54 30.15
CA GLY A 49 26.10 19.71 31.50
C GLY A 49 25.53 18.46 32.14
N HIS A 50 25.55 17.32 31.45
CA HIS A 50 25.12 16.05 31.99
C HIS A 50 26.28 15.23 32.51
N ARG A 51 26.14 14.66 33.73
CA ARG A 51 27.11 13.72 34.30
C ARG A 51 27.26 12.49 33.41
N VAL A 52 28.49 12.15 33.07
CA VAL A 52 28.82 11.00 32.22
C VAL A 52 29.05 9.73 33.05
N PHE A 53 28.46 8.61 32.63
CA PHE A 53 28.76 7.27 33.14
C PHE A 53 29.89 6.65 32.31
N ARG A 54 30.69 5.77 32.92
CA ARG A 54 31.85 5.15 32.24
C ARG A 54 31.46 3.94 31.39
N SER A 55 30.43 3.20 31.83
CA SER A 55 29.96 1.98 31.19
C SER A 55 28.47 1.73 31.50
N VAL A 56 27.88 0.70 30.88
CA VAL A 56 26.52 0.23 31.20
C VAL A 56 26.38 -0.18 32.64
N ALA A 57 27.44 -0.76 33.24
CA ALA A 57 27.43 -1.24 34.64
C ALA A 57 27.25 -0.09 35.63
N ASP A 58 27.71 1.13 35.28
CA ASP A 58 27.66 2.30 36.17
C ASP A 58 26.29 3.02 36.13
N LEU A 59 25.40 2.66 35.18
CA LEU A 59 24.06 3.23 35.12
C LEU A 59 23.24 2.87 36.36
N PRO A 60 22.35 3.75 36.82
CA PRO A 60 21.50 3.50 38.00
C PRO A 60 20.68 2.20 37.86
N HIS A 61 20.11 1.98 36.70
CA HIS A 61 19.36 0.77 36.32
C HIS A 61 19.41 0.61 34.78
N GLY A 62 18.75 -0.42 34.24
CA GLY A 62 18.59 -0.58 32.80
C GLY A 62 17.77 0.58 32.22
N PRO A 63 18.31 1.40 31.26
CA PRO A 63 17.58 2.52 30.69
C PRO A 63 16.33 2.06 29.95
N ASP A 64 15.31 2.91 29.83
CA ASP A 64 14.15 2.60 29.01
C ASP A 64 14.50 2.55 27.53
N ALA A 65 15.34 3.48 27.07
CA ALA A 65 15.85 3.51 25.72
C ALA A 65 17.36 3.81 25.70
N ALA A 66 18.04 3.35 24.65
CA ALA A 66 19.45 3.67 24.44
C ALA A 66 19.72 4.06 23.00
N PHE A 67 20.44 5.16 22.78
CA PHE A 67 21.01 5.54 21.49
C PHE A 67 22.47 5.07 21.42
N ILE A 68 22.79 4.21 20.43
CA ILE A 68 24.12 3.61 20.29
C ILE A 68 24.82 4.19 19.08
N GLY A 69 25.54 5.31 19.27
CA GLY A 69 26.29 6.04 18.26
C GLY A 69 27.79 5.68 18.22
N VAL A 70 28.12 4.39 18.41
CA VAL A 70 29.49 3.86 18.32
C VAL A 70 29.66 3.01 17.06
N ASN A 71 30.88 2.59 16.71
CA ASN A 71 31.14 1.74 15.56
C ASN A 71 30.48 0.35 15.69
N ARG A 72 30.29 -0.34 14.54
CA ARG A 72 29.59 -1.63 14.47
C ARG A 72 30.14 -2.72 15.40
N GLY A 73 31.45 -2.78 15.59
CA GLY A 73 32.09 -3.76 16.48
C GLY A 73 31.76 -3.54 17.95
N LEU A 74 31.75 -2.29 18.40
CA LEU A 74 31.36 -1.93 19.76
C LEU A 74 29.85 -2.01 19.99
N THR A 75 29.03 -1.79 18.95
CA THR A 75 27.56 -1.85 19.03
C THR A 75 27.09 -3.18 19.58
N VAL A 76 27.64 -4.31 19.10
CA VAL A 76 27.27 -5.66 19.57
C VAL A 76 27.56 -5.83 21.06
N ALA A 77 28.71 -5.35 21.54
CA ALA A 77 29.08 -5.43 22.97
C ALA A 77 28.15 -4.57 23.85
N VAL A 78 27.88 -3.31 23.44
CA VAL A 78 26.97 -2.41 24.16
C VAL A 78 25.55 -2.97 24.21
N VAL A 79 25.03 -3.54 23.11
CA VAL A 79 23.71 -4.17 23.08
C VAL A 79 23.63 -5.35 24.04
N ARG A 80 24.67 -6.20 24.11
CA ARG A 80 24.74 -7.31 25.05
C ARG A 80 24.69 -6.83 26.50
N ASP A 81 25.46 -5.81 26.83
CA ASP A 81 25.52 -5.26 28.19
C ASP A 81 24.17 -4.61 28.58
N LEU A 82 23.53 -3.89 27.66
CA LEU A 82 22.21 -3.28 27.84
C LEU A 82 21.12 -4.35 28.05
N ALA A 83 21.12 -5.41 27.24
CA ALA A 83 20.18 -6.52 27.40
C ALA A 83 20.36 -7.22 28.77
N ALA A 84 21.61 -7.49 29.17
CA ALA A 84 21.92 -8.06 30.49
C ALA A 84 21.51 -7.12 31.65
N ARG A 85 21.52 -5.79 31.44
CA ARG A 85 21.11 -4.79 32.43
C ARG A 85 19.59 -4.60 32.48
N GLY A 86 18.83 -5.21 31.55
CA GLY A 86 17.38 -5.09 31.48
C GLY A 86 16.92 -3.75 30.88
N ALA A 87 17.62 -3.24 29.89
CA ALA A 87 17.19 -2.07 29.11
C ALA A 87 15.88 -2.34 28.36
N GLY A 88 15.06 -1.30 28.14
CA GLY A 88 13.78 -1.42 27.46
C GLY A 88 13.90 -1.53 25.94
N GLY A 89 15.00 -1.02 25.36
CA GLY A 89 15.32 -1.14 23.93
C GLY A 89 16.45 -0.23 23.50
N ALA A 90 16.89 -0.37 22.25
CA ALA A 90 18.00 0.42 21.74
C ALA A 90 17.84 0.80 20.26
N VAL A 91 18.40 1.95 19.88
CA VAL A 91 18.64 2.38 18.50
C VAL A 91 20.09 2.07 18.13
N CYS A 92 20.31 1.26 17.11
CA CYS A 92 21.63 0.91 16.60
C CYS A 92 21.95 1.77 15.36
N PHE A 93 22.67 2.88 15.58
CA PHE A 93 22.94 3.88 14.53
C PHE A 93 23.94 3.40 13.47
N ALA A 94 24.93 2.57 13.88
CA ALA A 94 26.02 2.19 12.99
C ALA A 94 25.56 1.41 11.75
N SER A 95 26.19 1.70 10.61
CA SER A 95 26.11 0.92 9.37
C SER A 95 27.24 -0.12 9.27
N GLY A 96 27.23 -0.93 8.21
CA GLY A 96 28.26 -1.93 7.93
C GLY A 96 27.90 -3.33 8.44
N PHE A 97 26.62 -3.62 8.55
CA PHE A 97 26.07 -4.96 8.81
C PHE A 97 25.70 -5.64 7.46
N ARG A 98 24.60 -6.36 7.38
CA ARG A 98 24.22 -7.12 6.18
C ARG A 98 24.16 -6.26 4.91
N GLU A 99 23.70 -5.01 5.00
CA GLU A 99 23.55 -4.08 3.87
C GLU A 99 24.88 -3.73 3.18
N ALA A 100 25.99 -3.85 3.90
CA ALA A 100 27.29 -3.51 3.32
C ALA A 100 27.84 -4.57 2.36
N GLY A 101 27.22 -5.75 2.28
CA GLY A 101 27.71 -6.87 1.46
C GLY A 101 29.14 -7.32 1.82
N ALA A 102 29.70 -6.82 2.94
CA ALA A 102 31.02 -7.14 3.40
C ALA A 102 31.04 -8.53 4.02
N PHE A 103 32.14 -9.24 3.85
CA PHE A 103 32.35 -10.64 4.25
C PHE A 103 31.98 -10.96 5.71
N ASP A 104 31.94 -9.99 6.60
CA ASP A 104 31.59 -10.12 8.02
C ASP A 104 30.21 -9.53 8.40
N GLY A 105 29.50 -8.91 7.46
CA GLY A 105 28.24 -8.19 7.71
C GLY A 105 27.12 -9.09 8.23
N ASP A 106 26.90 -10.25 7.62
CA ASP A 106 25.91 -11.25 8.05
C ASP A 106 26.24 -11.83 9.43
N ARG A 107 27.53 -12.10 9.70
CA ARG A 107 27.98 -12.58 10.99
C ARG A 107 27.71 -11.53 12.09
N LEU A 108 28.10 -10.29 11.85
CA LEU A 108 27.90 -9.20 12.80
C LEU A 108 26.41 -8.95 13.08
N GLN A 109 25.56 -9.02 12.07
CA GLN A 109 24.11 -8.89 12.26
C GLN A 109 23.54 -10.04 13.08
N SER A 110 23.99 -11.26 12.85
CA SER A 110 23.57 -12.43 13.62
C SER A 110 24.04 -12.32 15.09
N GLU A 111 25.27 -11.85 15.31
CA GLU A 111 25.80 -11.58 16.65
C GLU A 111 25.04 -10.45 17.36
N LEU A 112 24.62 -9.41 16.63
CA LEU A 112 23.80 -8.31 17.16
C LEU A 112 22.44 -8.80 17.62
N ILE A 113 21.75 -9.60 16.80
CA ILE A 113 20.45 -10.20 17.14
C ILE A 113 20.58 -11.11 18.38
N ALA A 114 21.61 -11.96 18.42
CA ALA A 114 21.87 -12.84 19.54
C ALA A 114 22.20 -12.05 20.84
N ALA A 115 22.93 -10.93 20.72
CA ALA A 115 23.26 -10.05 21.85
C ALA A 115 22.03 -9.32 22.39
N ALA A 116 21.09 -8.91 21.53
CA ALA A 116 19.86 -8.23 21.91
C ALA A 116 18.87 -9.18 22.63
N GLY A 117 18.80 -10.46 22.23
CA GLY A 117 17.85 -11.41 22.78
C GLY A 117 16.41 -10.89 22.67
N ASP A 118 15.72 -10.75 23.81
CA ASP A 118 14.34 -10.21 23.85
C ASP A 118 14.28 -8.68 23.94
N MET A 119 15.40 -7.99 24.17
CA MET A 119 15.45 -6.53 24.16
C MET A 119 15.25 -6.02 22.72
N PRO A 120 14.22 -5.19 22.43
CA PRO A 120 14.00 -4.69 21.08
C PRO A 120 15.11 -3.74 20.64
N ILE A 121 15.53 -3.89 19.37
CA ILE A 121 16.49 -2.98 18.73
C ILE A 121 15.93 -2.45 17.42
N LEU A 122 16.06 -1.13 17.17
CA LEU A 122 15.81 -0.49 15.89
C LEU A 122 17.09 -0.46 15.06
N GLY A 123 16.98 -0.72 13.77
CA GLY A 123 18.12 -0.76 12.87
C GLY A 123 18.76 -2.16 12.74
N PRO A 124 20.08 -2.26 12.58
CA PRO A 124 21.10 -1.19 12.49
C PRO A 124 20.95 -0.32 11.25
N ASN A 125 21.91 0.60 11.02
CA ASN A 125 21.89 1.53 9.90
C ASN A 125 20.62 2.40 9.88
N CYS A 126 20.27 3.00 11.01
CA CYS A 126 19.10 3.87 11.14
C CYS A 126 19.40 5.07 12.05
N TYR A 127 18.72 6.20 11.80
CA TYR A 127 18.86 7.39 12.65
C TYR A 127 18.10 7.24 13.97
N GLY A 128 17.02 6.45 13.98
CA GLY A 128 16.32 6.09 15.19
C GLY A 128 14.92 6.66 15.31
N MET A 129 14.63 7.37 16.39
CA MET A 129 13.28 7.78 16.77
C MET A 129 13.22 9.24 17.19
N ILE A 130 12.18 9.92 16.72
CA ILE A 130 11.71 11.20 17.22
C ILE A 130 10.32 10.98 17.80
N ASN A 131 10.19 11.12 19.11
CA ASN A 131 8.90 11.14 19.80
C ASN A 131 8.56 12.59 20.15
N TYR A 132 7.75 13.24 19.32
CA TYR A 132 7.30 14.61 19.53
C TYR A 132 6.30 14.74 20.67
N ALA A 133 5.62 13.65 21.04
CA ALA A 133 4.63 13.68 22.11
C ALA A 133 5.27 13.81 23.50
N ASP A 134 6.43 13.16 23.72
CA ASP A 134 7.15 13.22 25.00
C ASP A 134 8.44 14.06 24.93
N GLY A 135 8.83 14.50 23.72
CA GLY A 135 10.09 15.21 23.49
C GLY A 135 11.32 14.32 23.55
N ALA A 136 11.14 12.98 23.49
CA ALA A 136 12.23 12.01 23.57
C ALA A 136 12.82 11.74 22.19
N LEU A 137 14.05 12.16 21.94
CA LEU A 137 14.73 12.01 20.67
C LEU A 137 15.98 11.11 20.78
N LEU A 138 15.89 9.94 20.21
CA LEU A 138 17.04 9.09 19.91
C LEU A 138 17.47 9.36 18.46
N TRP A 139 17.79 10.63 18.17
CA TRP A 139 17.95 11.15 16.82
C TRP A 139 19.11 12.14 16.73
N PRO A 140 20.15 11.88 15.93
CA PRO A 140 21.39 12.69 15.96
C PRO A 140 21.43 13.84 14.96
N ASP A 141 20.41 14.04 14.13
CA ASP A 141 20.40 15.00 13.04
C ASP A 141 19.29 16.05 13.20
N GLN A 142 19.23 17.00 12.28
CA GLN A 142 18.20 18.02 12.25
C GLN A 142 16.83 17.44 11.90
N HIS A 143 15.78 18.08 12.36
CA HIS A 143 14.40 17.81 12.03
C HIS A 143 13.58 19.10 12.09
N GLY A 144 12.49 19.19 11.32
CA GLY A 144 11.63 20.37 11.24
C GLY A 144 10.39 20.33 12.13
N GLY A 145 10.10 19.20 12.77
CA GLY A 145 8.89 19.07 13.59
C GLY A 145 8.97 19.76 14.94
N THR A 146 7.83 20.01 15.53
CA THR A 146 7.64 20.66 16.83
C THR A 146 7.05 19.69 17.84
N ARG A 147 7.22 19.98 19.14
CA ARG A 147 6.58 19.21 20.21
C ARG A 147 5.07 19.23 20.04
N LEU A 148 4.45 18.06 20.19
CA LEU A 148 3.00 17.94 20.19
C LEU A 148 2.42 18.66 21.42
N ALA A 149 1.32 19.38 21.24
CA ALA A 149 0.64 20.03 22.37
C ALA A 149 0.09 18.98 23.36
N ASP A 150 0.00 19.34 24.62
CA ASP A 150 -0.54 18.47 25.66
C ASP A 150 -1.96 18.01 25.31
N GLY A 151 -2.19 16.71 25.35
CA GLY A 151 -3.46 16.12 24.94
C GLY A 151 -3.72 16.11 23.44
N GLY A 152 -2.79 16.62 22.62
CA GLY A 152 -2.89 16.61 21.16
C GLY A 152 -2.61 15.24 20.56
N THR A 153 -3.09 15.05 19.32
CA THR A 153 -2.81 13.88 18.49
C THR A 153 -2.05 14.27 17.23
N GLY A 154 -1.38 13.33 16.61
CA GLY A 154 -0.65 13.55 15.36
C GLY A 154 -0.45 12.27 14.57
N ALA A 155 -0.01 12.40 13.34
CA ALA A 155 0.38 11.26 12.52
C ALA A 155 1.69 10.66 13.04
N ALA A 156 1.81 9.33 13.02
CA ALA A 156 3.09 8.65 13.19
C ALA A 156 3.61 8.19 11.84
N ILE A 157 4.89 8.43 11.56
CA ILE A 157 5.55 8.05 10.31
C ILE A 157 6.66 7.05 10.61
N ILE A 158 6.65 5.92 9.90
CA ILE A 158 7.73 4.93 9.96
C ILE A 158 8.30 4.79 8.55
N THR A 159 9.62 4.89 8.44
CA THR A 159 10.32 4.78 7.16
C THR A 159 11.53 3.84 7.27
N GLN A 160 11.89 3.18 6.18
CA GLN A 160 13.15 2.43 6.11
C GLN A 160 14.33 3.33 5.76
N SER A 161 14.07 4.54 5.24
CA SER A 161 15.09 5.53 4.85
C SER A 161 15.16 6.68 5.85
N SER A 162 16.32 6.89 6.45
CA SER A 162 16.55 8.00 7.40
C SER A 162 16.48 9.37 6.71
N ASN A 163 17.00 9.50 5.49
CA ASN A 163 16.96 10.77 4.75
C ASN A 163 15.53 11.17 4.35
N ILE A 164 14.71 10.19 3.96
CA ILE A 164 13.29 10.44 3.67
C ILE A 164 12.55 10.86 4.94
N ALA A 165 12.88 10.29 6.11
CA ALA A 165 12.33 10.73 7.39
C ALA A 165 12.66 12.21 7.66
N ILE A 166 13.92 12.62 7.53
CA ILE A 166 14.34 14.04 7.71
C ILE A 166 13.49 14.94 6.81
N ASN A 167 13.42 14.63 5.51
CA ASN A 167 12.67 15.42 4.54
C ASN A 167 11.19 15.55 4.91
N MET A 168 10.56 14.46 5.37
CA MET A 168 9.16 14.50 5.80
C MET A 168 8.95 15.35 7.05
N THR A 169 9.93 15.45 7.96
CA THR A 169 9.82 16.33 9.12
C THR A 169 9.92 17.81 8.77
N MET A 170 10.50 18.16 7.61
CA MET A 170 10.65 19.55 7.14
C MET A 170 9.39 20.10 6.44
N GLN A 171 8.28 19.36 6.50
CA GLN A 171 7.01 19.80 5.91
C GLN A 171 6.45 21.05 6.61
N ALA A 172 5.86 21.94 5.84
CA ALA A 172 5.19 23.16 6.27
C ALA A 172 3.68 23.13 5.98
N ARG A 173 3.07 21.92 6.12
CA ARG A 173 1.68 21.64 5.71
C ARG A 173 0.68 21.61 6.86
N GLY A 174 1.12 22.00 8.07
CA GLY A 174 0.28 21.99 9.26
C GLY A 174 -0.06 20.59 9.81
N LEU A 175 0.51 19.51 9.25
CA LEU A 175 0.31 18.15 9.76
C LEU A 175 1.06 17.99 11.09
N PRO A 176 0.37 17.76 12.22
CA PRO A 176 1.04 17.46 13.47
C PRO A 176 1.60 16.03 13.42
N LEU A 177 2.86 15.87 13.86
CA LEU A 177 3.54 14.60 13.96
C LEU A 177 3.62 14.18 15.43
N SER A 178 3.22 12.95 15.75
CA SER A 178 3.40 12.37 17.08
C SER A 178 4.72 11.60 17.18
N PHE A 179 5.03 10.80 16.16
CA PHE A 179 6.26 10.01 16.09
C PHE A 179 6.83 10.00 14.68
N VAL A 180 8.16 9.98 14.57
CA VAL A 180 8.87 9.64 13.33
C VAL A 180 9.97 8.63 13.67
N LEU A 181 9.93 7.46 13.03
CA LEU A 181 10.88 6.38 13.27
C LEU A 181 11.52 5.90 11.97
N THR A 182 12.77 5.46 12.09
CA THR A 182 13.48 4.78 11.01
C THR A 182 13.77 3.34 11.38
N ALA A 183 13.35 2.41 10.54
CA ALA A 183 13.51 0.97 10.78
C ALA A 183 14.92 0.46 10.36
N GLY A 184 15.59 1.17 9.45
CA GLY A 184 16.91 0.77 8.92
C GLY A 184 16.87 -0.64 8.32
N ASN A 185 17.86 -1.47 8.69
CA ASN A 185 17.95 -2.84 8.19
C ASN A 185 16.91 -3.82 8.76
N GLN A 186 16.11 -3.42 9.74
CA GLN A 186 15.09 -4.28 10.36
C GLN A 186 15.67 -5.62 10.84
N ALA A 187 16.86 -5.60 11.48
CA ALA A 187 17.57 -6.83 11.79
C ALA A 187 16.82 -7.75 12.77
N GLN A 188 16.06 -7.15 13.71
CA GLN A 188 15.30 -7.88 14.71
C GLN A 188 13.86 -7.36 14.84
N THR A 189 13.68 -6.05 15.01
CA THR A 189 12.37 -5.40 15.10
C THR A 189 12.02 -4.83 13.75
N GLY A 190 10.99 -5.37 13.12
CA GLY A 190 10.55 -4.98 11.79
C GLY A 190 9.56 -3.82 11.79
N LEU A 191 9.28 -3.30 10.60
CA LEU A 191 8.36 -2.18 10.39
C LEU A 191 6.95 -2.49 10.91
N SER A 192 6.45 -3.70 10.67
CA SER A 192 5.14 -4.13 11.14
C SER A 192 5.05 -4.19 12.68
N GLU A 193 6.12 -4.63 13.36
CA GLU A 193 6.17 -4.69 14.82
C GLU A 193 6.25 -3.28 15.44
N ILE A 194 7.04 -2.38 14.84
CA ILE A 194 7.10 -0.96 15.24
C ILE A 194 5.73 -0.30 15.09
N ALA A 195 5.08 -0.51 13.96
CA ALA A 195 3.76 0.05 13.66
C ALA A 195 2.69 -0.44 14.63
N LEU A 196 2.71 -1.74 15.00
CA LEU A 196 1.83 -2.31 16.02
C LEU A 196 2.04 -1.68 17.39
N GLY A 197 3.30 -1.38 17.78
CA GLY A 197 3.58 -0.68 19.03
C GLY A 197 3.09 0.76 19.05
N LEU A 198 3.18 1.47 17.92
CA LEU A 198 2.76 2.87 17.80
C LEU A 198 1.25 3.04 17.69
N ILE A 199 0.54 2.12 17.02
CA ILE A 199 -0.89 2.29 16.80
C ILE A 199 -1.70 2.20 18.10
N GLU A 200 -1.14 1.58 19.14
CA GLU A 200 -1.73 1.52 20.48
C GLU A 200 -1.65 2.84 21.24
N ASP A 201 -0.79 3.78 20.83
CA ASP A 201 -0.67 5.09 21.48
C ASP A 201 -1.83 5.99 21.11
N ASP A 202 -2.59 6.47 22.12
CA ASP A 202 -3.77 7.33 21.91
C ASP A 202 -3.43 8.67 21.24
N ARG A 203 -2.17 9.09 21.28
CA ARG A 203 -1.69 10.30 20.61
C ARG A 203 -1.41 10.10 19.11
N VAL A 204 -1.49 8.86 18.61
CA VAL A 204 -1.39 8.53 17.19
C VAL A 204 -2.79 8.52 16.58
N SER A 205 -3.04 9.41 15.63
CA SER A 205 -4.31 9.51 14.90
C SER A 205 -4.36 8.65 13.63
N CYS A 206 -3.22 8.52 12.95
CA CYS A 206 -3.05 7.72 11.74
C CYS A 206 -1.57 7.31 11.57
N LEU A 207 -1.32 6.28 10.75
CA LEU A 207 0.03 5.81 10.46
C LEU A 207 0.40 6.06 9.00
N GLY A 208 1.63 6.53 8.79
CA GLY A 208 2.27 6.60 7.49
C GLY A 208 3.46 5.62 7.42
N LEU A 209 3.47 4.76 6.42
CA LEU A 209 4.50 3.75 6.21
C LEU A 209 5.23 3.99 4.89
N HIS A 210 6.53 4.32 4.94
CA HIS A 210 7.38 4.31 3.75
C HIS A 210 8.10 2.97 3.68
N ILE A 211 7.75 2.16 2.68
CA ILE A 211 8.11 0.75 2.57
C ILE A 211 9.04 0.51 1.38
N GLU A 212 10.25 0.04 1.63
CA GLU A 212 11.18 -0.52 0.63
C GLU A 212 10.91 -2.02 0.45
N GLY A 213 10.81 -2.77 1.56
CA GLY A 213 10.46 -4.17 1.60
C GLY A 213 9.62 -4.50 2.83
N PHE A 214 8.76 -5.53 2.72
CA PHE A 214 7.98 -6.02 3.85
C PHE A 214 8.86 -6.91 4.75
N ASP A 215 8.66 -6.79 6.07
CA ASP A 215 9.34 -7.61 7.08
C ASP A 215 8.58 -8.91 7.37
N ASP A 216 7.29 -8.80 7.69
CA ASP A 216 6.42 -9.92 8.06
C ASP A 216 4.99 -9.67 7.56
N ALA A 217 4.55 -10.44 6.56
CA ALA A 217 3.19 -10.34 6.03
C ALA A 217 2.13 -10.57 7.13
N ARG A 218 2.36 -11.51 8.06
CA ARG A 218 1.48 -11.75 9.21
C ARG A 218 1.47 -10.58 10.19
N GLY A 219 2.60 -9.89 10.33
CA GLY A 219 2.70 -8.65 11.10
C GLY A 219 1.81 -7.56 10.51
N PHE A 220 1.85 -7.38 9.20
CA PHE A 220 0.97 -6.42 8.49
C PHE A 220 -0.51 -6.79 8.58
N GLU A 221 -0.88 -8.07 8.49
CA GLU A 221 -2.26 -8.51 8.69
C GLU A 221 -2.77 -8.17 10.09
N ARG A 222 -1.97 -8.46 11.14
CA ARG A 222 -2.30 -8.08 12.52
C ARG A 222 -2.41 -6.56 12.69
N LEU A 223 -1.49 -5.81 12.09
CA LEU A 223 -1.49 -4.35 12.10
C LEU A 223 -2.76 -3.79 11.47
N ALA A 224 -3.15 -4.26 10.29
CA ALA A 224 -4.35 -3.81 9.58
C ALA A 224 -5.64 -4.12 10.38
N ALA A 225 -5.73 -5.32 10.95
CA ALA A 225 -6.84 -5.67 11.83
C ALA A 225 -6.95 -4.72 13.03
N ARG A 226 -5.81 -4.48 13.70
CA ARG A 226 -5.77 -3.60 14.87
C ARG A 226 -6.05 -2.14 14.52
N ALA A 227 -5.56 -1.67 13.36
CA ALA A 227 -5.83 -0.33 12.83
C ALA A 227 -7.34 -0.08 12.65
N ARG A 228 -8.04 -1.08 12.08
CA ARG A 228 -9.49 -1.07 11.90
C ARG A 228 -10.23 -1.01 13.23
N ASP A 229 -9.85 -1.85 14.20
CA ASP A 229 -10.45 -1.88 15.54
C ASP A 229 -10.33 -0.52 16.26
N LEU A 230 -9.14 0.09 16.17
CA LEU A 230 -8.84 1.38 16.78
C LEU A 230 -9.31 2.57 15.96
N LYS A 231 -9.81 2.35 14.72
CA LYS A 231 -10.19 3.39 13.75
C LYS A 231 -9.02 4.35 13.43
N LYS A 232 -7.81 3.83 13.36
CA LYS A 232 -6.59 4.58 13.04
C LYS A 232 -6.11 4.17 11.65
N PRO A 233 -6.37 4.96 10.59
CA PRO A 233 -6.08 4.60 9.22
C PRO A 233 -4.57 4.55 8.93
N ILE A 234 -4.21 3.73 7.93
CA ILE A 234 -2.83 3.54 7.50
C ILE A 234 -2.69 3.91 6.03
N VAL A 235 -1.64 4.68 5.73
CA VAL A 235 -1.21 5.03 4.37
C VAL A 235 0.17 4.46 4.11
N ALA A 236 0.39 3.87 2.94
CA ALA A 236 1.68 3.35 2.52
C ALA A 236 2.21 4.08 1.27
N LEU A 237 3.45 4.50 1.34
CA LEU A 237 4.28 4.87 0.20
C LEU A 237 5.23 3.70 -0.08
N LYS A 238 4.84 2.79 -1.00
CA LYS A 238 5.64 1.62 -1.38
C LYS A 238 6.50 1.96 -2.59
N ILE A 239 7.81 1.89 -2.42
CA ILE A 239 8.79 2.07 -3.49
C ILE A 239 9.26 0.72 -4.06
N GLY A 240 10.05 0.73 -5.15
CA GLY A 240 10.53 -0.49 -5.81
C GLY A 240 9.64 -0.92 -6.99
N ARG A 241 9.08 0.03 -7.75
CA ARG A 241 8.30 -0.25 -8.97
C ARG A 241 9.18 -0.58 -10.17
N SER A 242 10.25 0.19 -10.36
CA SER A 242 11.19 -0.03 -11.47
C SER A 242 12.23 -1.09 -11.11
N GLU A 243 12.78 -1.75 -12.12
CA GLU A 243 13.89 -2.70 -11.92
C GLU A 243 15.06 -2.06 -11.20
N GLN A 244 15.40 -0.81 -11.54
CA GLN A 244 16.45 -0.04 -10.87
C GLN A 244 16.16 0.15 -9.39
N ALA A 245 14.90 0.47 -9.04
CA ALA A 245 14.49 0.64 -7.65
C ALA A 245 14.46 -0.68 -6.87
N GLN A 246 14.12 -1.80 -7.53
CA GLN A 246 14.16 -3.14 -6.92
C GLN A 246 15.61 -3.56 -6.61
N VAL A 247 16.53 -3.37 -7.56
CA VAL A 247 17.96 -3.62 -7.35
C VAL A 247 18.52 -2.75 -6.23
N ALA A 248 18.12 -1.46 -6.18
CA ALA A 248 18.54 -0.56 -5.12
C ALA A 248 18.02 -1.01 -3.75
N ALA A 249 16.76 -1.42 -3.62
CA ALA A 249 16.18 -1.90 -2.36
C ALA A 249 16.93 -3.12 -1.82
N VAL A 250 17.23 -4.11 -2.66
CA VAL A 250 18.01 -5.29 -2.26
C VAL A 250 19.41 -4.91 -1.78
N SER A 251 20.09 -3.97 -2.46
CA SER A 251 21.45 -3.55 -2.10
C SER A 251 21.49 -2.68 -0.84
N HIS A 252 20.44 -1.91 -0.54
CA HIS A 252 20.42 -0.98 0.59
C HIS A 252 19.90 -1.59 1.90
N THR A 253 18.88 -2.43 1.84
CA THR A 253 18.20 -2.96 3.04
C THR A 253 18.34 -4.46 3.20
N ALA A 254 18.93 -5.15 2.22
CA ALA A 254 18.97 -6.61 2.12
C ALA A 254 17.57 -7.28 2.23
N SER A 255 16.51 -6.51 1.97
CA SER A 255 15.13 -6.99 1.96
C SER A 255 14.71 -7.33 0.53
N LEU A 256 13.97 -8.41 0.35
CA LEU A 256 13.28 -8.70 -0.90
C LEU A 256 12.13 -7.69 -1.05
N ALA A 257 12.14 -6.92 -2.15
CA ALA A 257 11.13 -5.89 -2.37
C ALA A 257 9.72 -6.47 -2.62
N GLY A 258 9.62 -7.73 -3.04
CA GLY A 258 8.41 -8.32 -3.60
C GLY A 258 8.02 -7.70 -4.95
N GLY A 259 7.13 -8.33 -5.69
CA GLY A 259 6.57 -7.75 -6.92
C GLY A 259 5.70 -6.53 -6.63
N ASP A 260 5.82 -5.46 -7.42
CA ASP A 260 5.05 -4.23 -7.22
C ASP A 260 3.52 -4.46 -7.24
N VAL A 261 3.08 -5.33 -8.16
CA VAL A 261 1.66 -5.67 -8.33
C VAL A 261 1.16 -6.50 -7.14
N ALA A 262 1.95 -7.46 -6.67
CA ALA A 262 1.64 -8.24 -5.47
C ALA A 262 1.59 -7.35 -4.21
N ALA A 263 2.52 -6.41 -4.07
CA ALA A 263 2.52 -5.43 -2.99
C ALA A 263 1.26 -4.54 -3.01
N SER A 264 0.82 -4.09 -4.20
CA SER A 264 -0.43 -3.33 -4.35
C SER A 264 -1.65 -4.14 -3.93
N ALA A 265 -1.74 -5.39 -4.40
CA ALA A 265 -2.83 -6.30 -4.03
C ALA A 265 -2.86 -6.57 -2.52
N PHE A 266 -1.69 -6.76 -1.91
CA PHE A 266 -1.56 -6.98 -0.47
C PHE A 266 -2.03 -5.77 0.35
N LEU A 267 -1.54 -4.57 0.06
CA LEU A 267 -1.96 -3.35 0.76
C LEU A 267 -3.45 -3.07 0.59
N SER A 268 -3.98 -3.25 -0.63
CA SER A 268 -5.41 -3.09 -0.91
C SER A 268 -6.26 -4.07 -0.10
N ARG A 269 -5.88 -5.35 -0.06
CA ARG A 269 -6.56 -6.39 0.72
C ARG A 269 -6.60 -6.07 2.22
N LEU A 270 -5.56 -5.42 2.74
CA LEU A 270 -5.46 -5.01 4.13
C LEU A 270 -6.22 -3.70 4.44
N GLY A 271 -6.78 -3.03 3.44
CA GLY A 271 -7.38 -1.70 3.61
C GLY A 271 -6.36 -0.62 3.96
N ILE A 272 -5.12 -0.80 3.52
CA ILE A 272 -4.03 0.18 3.62
C ILE A 272 -3.97 0.94 2.29
N ALA A 273 -4.20 2.25 2.32
CA ALA A 273 -4.13 3.05 1.10
C ALA A 273 -2.70 3.15 0.60
N ARG A 274 -2.47 2.77 -0.67
CA ARG A 274 -1.19 2.99 -1.35
C ARG A 274 -1.23 4.29 -2.13
N VAL A 275 -0.22 5.14 -1.93
CA VAL A 275 -0.08 6.41 -2.63
C VAL A 275 1.28 6.52 -3.32
N ASP A 276 1.35 7.38 -4.34
CA ASP A 276 2.55 7.65 -5.11
C ASP A 276 3.12 9.02 -4.73
N GLY A 277 4.37 9.03 -4.33
CA GLY A 277 5.09 10.25 -3.99
C GLY A 277 4.84 10.79 -2.56
N ILE A 278 5.83 11.55 -2.08
CA ILE A 278 5.83 12.09 -0.71
C ILE A 278 4.71 13.12 -0.52
N GLU A 279 4.38 13.89 -1.55
CA GLU A 279 3.33 14.91 -1.47
C GLU A 279 1.95 14.30 -1.23
N ASN A 280 1.58 13.28 -2.01
CA ASN A 280 0.33 12.54 -1.82
C ASN A 280 0.29 11.83 -0.47
N PHE A 281 1.44 11.30 -0.02
CA PHE A 281 1.56 10.65 1.29
C PHE A 281 1.26 11.61 2.44
N LEU A 282 1.90 12.78 2.45
CA LEU A 282 1.68 13.79 3.49
C LEU A 282 0.26 14.39 3.42
N ALA A 283 -0.25 14.66 2.22
CA ALA A 283 -1.61 15.18 2.05
C ALA A 283 -2.68 14.18 2.51
N THR A 284 -2.48 12.89 2.23
CA THR A 284 -3.39 11.84 2.71
C THR A 284 -3.37 11.75 4.23
N LEU A 285 -2.18 11.77 4.86
CA LEU A 285 -2.06 11.81 6.32
C LEU A 285 -2.73 13.06 6.92
N THR A 286 -2.59 14.21 6.25
CA THR A 286 -3.24 15.47 6.65
C THR A 286 -4.77 15.33 6.64
N LEU A 287 -5.34 14.80 5.56
CA LEU A 287 -6.78 14.59 5.44
C LEU A 287 -7.29 13.56 6.45
N LEU A 288 -6.57 12.45 6.62
CA LEU A 288 -6.95 11.39 7.58
C LEU A 288 -6.82 11.83 9.03
N HIS A 289 -5.83 12.65 9.36
CA HIS A 289 -5.68 13.22 10.70
C HIS A 289 -6.86 14.17 11.02
N ALA A 290 -7.25 15.03 10.08
CA ALA A 290 -8.32 16.00 10.27
C ALA A 290 -9.71 15.35 10.36
N GLY A 291 -10.00 14.30 9.59
CA GLY A 291 -11.35 13.76 9.48
C GLY A 291 -11.50 12.24 9.36
N GLY A 292 -10.39 11.49 9.29
CA GLY A 292 -10.42 10.03 9.08
C GLY A 292 -10.79 9.61 7.65
N PRO A 293 -11.06 8.31 7.41
CA PRO A 293 -11.45 7.77 6.11
C PRO A 293 -12.79 8.32 5.62
N LEU A 294 -13.01 8.37 4.28
CA LEU A 294 -14.27 8.79 3.68
C LEU A 294 -15.25 7.62 3.58
N ALA A 295 -16.52 7.89 3.92
CA ALA A 295 -17.58 6.89 3.83
C ALA A 295 -18.08 6.66 2.40
N GLY A 296 -17.99 7.67 1.55
CA GLY A 296 -18.47 7.63 0.17
C GLY A 296 -17.67 8.54 -0.77
N PRO A 297 -17.96 8.47 -2.08
CA PRO A 297 -17.20 9.14 -3.12
C PRO A 297 -17.66 10.57 -3.43
N GLN A 298 -18.68 11.07 -2.75
CA GLN A 298 -19.35 12.31 -3.12
C GLN A 298 -18.65 13.53 -2.51
N LEU A 299 -18.07 14.36 -3.37
CA LEU A 299 -17.45 15.63 -2.98
C LEU A 299 -18.34 16.82 -3.36
N SER A 300 -18.24 17.90 -2.57
CA SER A 300 -18.61 19.23 -3.04
C SER A 300 -17.37 20.09 -3.18
N SER A 301 -17.40 21.07 -4.08
CA SER A 301 -16.36 22.09 -4.20
C SER A 301 -16.96 23.46 -4.40
N MET A 302 -16.37 24.45 -3.77
CA MET A 302 -16.74 25.86 -3.85
C MET A 302 -15.49 26.69 -4.14
N SER A 303 -15.60 27.65 -5.06
CA SER A 303 -14.54 28.62 -5.38
C SER A 303 -15.16 29.95 -5.79
N CYS A 304 -14.37 31.03 -5.75
CA CYS A 304 -14.82 32.33 -6.27
C CYS A 304 -14.53 32.53 -7.77
N SER A 305 -14.06 31.48 -8.45
CA SER A 305 -13.56 31.52 -9.81
C SER A 305 -14.02 30.32 -10.64
N GLY A 306 -14.65 30.59 -11.78
CA GLY A 306 -15.02 29.53 -12.72
C GLY A 306 -13.83 28.76 -13.29
N GLY A 307 -12.63 29.37 -13.32
CA GLY A 307 -11.39 28.68 -13.68
C GLY A 307 -11.01 27.59 -12.69
N GLU A 308 -11.07 27.87 -11.40
CA GLU A 308 -10.80 26.90 -10.33
C GLU A 308 -11.85 25.79 -10.28
N ALA A 309 -13.16 26.15 -10.44
CA ALA A 309 -14.24 25.19 -10.50
C ALA A 309 -14.06 24.22 -11.68
N SER A 310 -13.60 24.71 -12.83
CA SER A 310 -13.30 23.88 -14.01
C SER A 310 -12.06 23.00 -13.78
N LEU A 311 -10.99 23.55 -13.22
CA LEU A 311 -9.76 22.80 -12.96
C LEU A 311 -9.99 21.61 -12.01
N ILE A 312 -10.73 21.83 -10.93
CA ILE A 312 -10.99 20.74 -9.98
C ILE A 312 -11.96 19.68 -10.54
N ALA A 313 -12.90 20.10 -11.39
CA ALA A 313 -13.78 19.18 -12.11
C ALA A 313 -12.99 18.28 -13.09
N ASP A 314 -12.09 18.86 -13.87
CA ASP A 314 -11.24 18.13 -14.82
C ASP A 314 -10.28 17.17 -14.08
N ALA A 315 -9.72 17.61 -12.96
CA ALA A 315 -8.83 16.79 -12.13
C ALA A 315 -9.54 15.57 -11.50
N ALA A 316 -10.87 15.55 -11.42
CA ALA A 316 -11.64 14.41 -10.93
C ALA A 316 -11.86 13.32 -11.99
N ILE A 317 -11.54 13.57 -13.25
CA ILE A 317 -11.73 12.60 -14.35
C ILE A 317 -10.87 11.35 -14.09
N GLY A 318 -11.51 10.17 -14.10
CA GLY A 318 -10.84 8.89 -13.87
C GLY A 318 -10.54 8.56 -12.42
N ARG A 319 -10.94 9.40 -11.45
CA ARG A 319 -10.83 9.12 -10.02
C ARG A 319 -12.06 8.39 -9.48
N GLN A 320 -11.94 7.81 -8.29
CA GLN A 320 -13.07 7.19 -7.59
C GLN A 320 -13.97 8.21 -6.89
N VAL A 321 -13.40 9.32 -6.43
CA VAL A 321 -14.16 10.46 -5.89
C VAL A 321 -14.60 11.38 -7.02
N GLY A 322 -15.71 12.11 -6.81
CA GLY A 322 -16.22 13.02 -7.84
C GLY A 322 -17.26 14.00 -7.31
N PHE A 323 -17.68 14.89 -8.20
CA PHE A 323 -18.61 15.98 -7.92
C PHE A 323 -19.98 15.65 -8.52
N PRO A 324 -20.89 14.98 -7.81
CA PRO A 324 -22.23 14.71 -8.32
C PRO A 324 -22.98 16.01 -8.56
N PRO A 325 -23.90 16.07 -9.53
CA PRO A 325 -24.79 17.22 -9.73
C PRO A 325 -25.53 17.57 -8.43
N VAL A 326 -25.77 18.87 -8.21
CA VAL A 326 -26.62 19.31 -7.10
C VAL A 326 -28.03 18.76 -7.32
N ARG A 327 -28.61 18.14 -6.30
CA ARG A 327 -29.96 17.58 -6.36
C ARG A 327 -31.01 18.70 -6.50
N ASP A 328 -32.09 18.45 -7.25
CA ASP A 328 -33.14 19.43 -7.51
C ASP A 328 -33.81 19.94 -6.21
N ASP A 329 -34.00 19.05 -5.23
CA ASP A 329 -34.57 19.38 -3.93
C ASP A 329 -33.66 20.30 -3.09
N HIS A 330 -32.37 20.35 -3.41
CA HIS A 330 -31.35 21.12 -2.71
C HIS A 330 -30.93 22.40 -3.45
N ALA A 331 -31.03 22.42 -4.77
CA ALA A 331 -30.60 23.54 -5.61
C ALA A 331 -31.29 24.87 -5.23
N GLY A 332 -32.55 24.82 -4.81
CA GLY A 332 -33.32 25.97 -4.33
C GLY A 332 -32.72 26.65 -3.09
N ALA A 333 -32.17 25.88 -2.17
CA ALA A 333 -31.52 26.40 -0.96
C ALA A 333 -30.25 27.20 -1.29
N ILE A 334 -29.44 26.68 -2.21
CA ILE A 334 -28.21 27.36 -2.69
C ILE A 334 -28.59 28.61 -3.48
N LYS A 335 -29.58 28.51 -4.39
CA LYS A 335 -30.02 29.63 -5.22
C LYS A 335 -30.52 30.80 -4.40
N ALA A 336 -31.18 30.55 -3.27
CA ALA A 336 -31.70 31.59 -2.37
C ALA A 336 -30.59 32.45 -1.73
N THR A 337 -29.33 32.00 -1.71
CA THR A 337 -28.18 32.72 -1.13
C THR A 337 -27.35 33.49 -2.18
N LEU A 338 -27.64 33.32 -3.46
CA LEU A 338 -26.87 33.86 -4.55
C LEU A 338 -27.76 34.71 -5.49
N ASN A 339 -27.15 35.64 -6.21
CA ASN A 339 -27.87 36.41 -7.23
C ASN A 339 -28.19 35.55 -8.47
N ASP A 340 -29.05 36.10 -9.37
CA ASP A 340 -29.53 35.36 -10.55
C ASP A 340 -28.46 35.07 -11.61
N LEU A 341 -27.30 35.69 -11.54
CA LEU A 341 -26.21 35.52 -12.50
C LEU A 341 -25.41 34.24 -12.18
N VAL A 342 -25.52 33.67 -10.96
CA VAL A 342 -24.79 32.49 -10.57
C VAL A 342 -25.53 31.22 -10.95
N ALA A 343 -24.88 30.36 -11.73
CA ALA A 343 -25.37 29.04 -12.05
C ALA A 343 -25.12 28.08 -10.88
N ILE A 344 -26.14 27.32 -10.50
CA ILE A 344 -26.03 26.33 -9.41
C ILE A 344 -25.48 25.04 -9.99
N ALA A 345 -24.27 24.68 -9.57
CA ALA A 345 -23.54 23.48 -10.00
C ALA A 345 -22.68 22.92 -8.87
N ASN A 346 -22.10 21.76 -9.08
CA ASN A 346 -21.04 21.20 -8.26
C ASN A 346 -19.93 20.71 -9.21
N PRO A 347 -18.73 21.30 -9.21
CA PRO A 347 -18.24 22.42 -8.38
C PRO A 347 -19.02 23.73 -8.52
N LEU A 348 -19.18 24.49 -7.43
CA LEU A 348 -19.87 25.77 -7.38
C LEU A 348 -18.87 26.93 -7.54
N ASP A 349 -19.03 27.72 -8.61
CA ASP A 349 -18.43 29.04 -8.70
C ASP A 349 -19.42 30.06 -8.07
N TYR A 350 -19.14 30.50 -6.83
CA TYR A 350 -20.00 31.46 -6.15
C TYR A 350 -19.72 32.92 -6.55
N HIS A 351 -18.75 33.14 -7.44
CA HIS A 351 -18.26 34.45 -7.88
C HIS A 351 -17.75 35.36 -6.74
N THR A 352 -17.21 36.51 -7.08
CA THR A 352 -16.72 37.50 -6.09
C THR A 352 -17.81 38.38 -5.50
N PHE A 353 -19.10 38.18 -5.85
CA PHE A 353 -20.20 39.05 -5.40
C PHE A 353 -20.38 39.07 -3.87
N ILE A 354 -20.10 37.96 -3.20
CA ILE A 354 -20.20 37.80 -1.75
C ILE A 354 -18.83 37.82 -1.04
N TRP A 355 -17.75 38.10 -1.80
CA TRP A 355 -16.40 38.11 -1.27
C TRP A 355 -16.24 39.08 -0.08
N ASN A 356 -15.58 38.61 0.98
CA ASN A 356 -15.37 39.31 2.24
C ASN A 356 -16.68 39.71 2.99
N GLN A 357 -17.82 39.12 2.60
CA GLN A 357 -19.08 39.27 3.32
C GLN A 357 -19.38 37.94 4.05
N ARG A 358 -18.84 37.80 5.28
CA ARG A 358 -18.91 36.54 6.03
C ARG A 358 -20.33 35.98 6.16
N PRO A 359 -21.40 36.79 6.49
CA PRO A 359 -22.77 36.25 6.61
C PRO A 359 -23.29 35.64 5.30
N GLU A 360 -23.04 36.30 4.17
CA GLU A 360 -23.45 35.86 2.84
C GLU A 360 -22.68 34.62 2.40
N MET A 361 -21.34 34.62 2.64
CA MET A 361 -20.51 33.45 2.38
C MET A 361 -20.93 32.26 3.25
N ALA A 362 -21.19 32.46 4.55
CA ALA A 362 -21.64 31.41 5.46
C ALA A 362 -23.02 30.84 5.05
N ALA A 363 -23.93 31.68 4.60
CA ALA A 363 -25.20 31.23 4.05
C ALA A 363 -25.04 30.36 2.82
N THR A 364 -24.18 30.78 1.86
CA THR A 364 -23.91 30.03 0.63
C THR A 364 -23.17 28.73 0.89
N PHE A 365 -22.10 28.78 1.69
CA PHE A 365 -21.30 27.58 2.01
C PHE A 365 -22.12 26.58 2.83
N GLY A 366 -22.87 27.06 3.84
CA GLY A 366 -23.78 26.22 4.60
C GLY A 366 -24.87 25.57 3.74
N ALA A 367 -25.45 26.34 2.80
CA ALA A 367 -26.40 25.79 1.84
C ALA A 367 -25.78 24.70 0.96
N MET A 368 -24.56 24.87 0.44
CA MET A 368 -23.89 23.86 -0.36
C MET A 368 -23.54 22.62 0.47
N ILE A 369 -22.94 22.79 1.63
CA ILE A 369 -22.54 21.71 2.56
C ILE A 369 -23.74 20.88 3.01
N GLY A 370 -24.91 21.51 3.19
CA GLY A 370 -26.17 20.85 3.53
C GLY A 370 -26.65 19.81 2.52
N GLY A 371 -26.02 19.72 1.36
CA GLY A 371 -26.23 18.66 0.36
C GLY A 371 -25.82 17.26 0.80
N GLY A 372 -25.07 17.11 1.90
CA GLY A 372 -24.73 15.82 2.50
C GLY A 372 -23.60 15.09 1.74
N TYR A 373 -22.56 15.81 1.37
CA TYR A 373 -21.37 15.25 0.72
C TYR A 373 -20.41 14.62 1.73
N ASP A 374 -19.62 13.65 1.29
CA ASP A 374 -18.66 12.95 2.15
C ASP A 374 -17.46 13.83 2.55
N LEU A 375 -17.09 14.78 1.67
CA LEU A 375 -16.07 15.79 1.92
C LEU A 375 -16.43 17.07 1.15
N ASN A 376 -16.29 18.21 1.82
CA ASN A 376 -16.54 19.53 1.26
C ASN A 376 -15.22 20.26 1.05
N LEU A 377 -14.99 20.77 -0.15
CA LEU A 377 -13.76 21.46 -0.54
C LEU A 377 -14.03 22.96 -0.74
N LEU A 378 -13.21 23.79 -0.13
CA LEU A 378 -13.10 25.20 -0.48
C LEU A 378 -11.79 25.40 -1.23
N VAL A 379 -11.86 25.71 -2.54
CA VAL A 379 -10.65 26.08 -3.31
C VAL A 379 -10.36 27.55 -3.01
N LEU A 380 -9.21 27.79 -2.39
CA LEU A 380 -8.85 29.10 -1.86
C LEU A 380 -7.34 29.29 -1.88
N ASP A 381 -6.86 30.19 -2.74
CA ASP A 381 -5.47 30.59 -2.85
C ASP A 381 -5.19 31.83 -2.01
N PHE A 382 -4.31 31.70 -1.02
CA PHE A 382 -3.91 32.81 -0.15
C PHE A 382 -2.82 33.66 -0.80
N PRO A 383 -2.86 35.00 -0.60
CA PRO A 383 -1.84 35.86 -1.14
C PRO A 383 -0.53 35.70 -0.36
N ARG A 384 0.56 36.09 -1.00
CA ARG A 384 1.88 36.17 -0.35
C ARG A 384 1.90 37.28 0.69
N VAL A 385 1.98 36.90 1.95
CA VAL A 385 1.94 37.85 3.09
C VAL A 385 3.17 38.78 3.17
N ASP A 386 4.28 38.44 2.48
CA ASP A 386 5.46 39.33 2.35
C ASP A 386 5.24 40.50 1.37
N ARG A 387 4.13 40.49 0.59
CA ARG A 387 3.82 41.50 -0.42
C ARG A 387 2.37 41.99 -0.40
N CYS A 388 1.44 41.21 0.14
CA CYS A 388 0.01 41.45 0.09
C CYS A 388 -0.59 41.24 1.47
N SER A 389 -1.81 41.78 1.69
CA SER A 389 -2.62 41.48 2.88
C SER A 389 -3.50 40.27 2.61
N ASP A 390 -3.61 39.39 3.59
CA ASP A 390 -4.50 38.23 3.61
C ASP A 390 -5.73 38.41 4.52
N ALA A 391 -5.95 39.64 5.01
CA ALA A 391 -7.00 39.95 5.99
C ALA A 391 -8.41 39.52 5.50
N ASP A 392 -8.70 39.71 4.21
CA ASP A 392 -10.02 39.39 3.61
C ASP A 392 -10.28 37.86 3.51
N TRP A 393 -9.21 37.04 3.54
CA TRP A 393 -9.32 35.57 3.46
C TRP A 393 -9.88 34.95 4.73
N THR A 394 -9.70 35.64 5.89
CA THR A 394 -10.26 35.18 7.17
C THR A 394 -11.77 35.02 7.11
N ALA A 395 -12.48 35.93 6.44
CA ALA A 395 -13.93 35.86 6.29
C ALA A 395 -14.38 34.60 5.53
N ALA A 396 -13.64 34.19 4.49
CA ALA A 396 -13.95 32.99 3.74
C ALA A 396 -13.72 31.70 4.56
N VAL A 397 -12.60 31.64 5.28
CA VAL A 397 -12.29 30.50 6.16
C VAL A 397 -13.30 30.39 7.30
N ASP A 398 -13.65 31.52 7.96
CA ASP A 398 -14.63 31.55 9.03
C ASP A 398 -16.03 31.13 8.55
N ALA A 399 -16.44 31.61 7.37
CA ALA A 399 -17.72 31.25 6.77
C ALA A 399 -17.80 29.75 6.41
N PHE A 400 -16.69 29.18 5.95
CA PHE A 400 -16.59 27.75 5.65
C PHE A 400 -16.68 26.91 6.94
N ASP A 401 -15.96 27.29 7.97
CA ASP A 401 -15.99 26.66 9.30
C ASP A 401 -17.40 26.72 9.93
N ASP A 402 -18.07 27.89 9.84
CA ASP A 402 -19.47 28.06 10.26
C ASP A 402 -20.39 27.04 9.56
N GLY A 403 -20.23 26.87 8.23
CA GLY A 403 -21.01 25.91 7.44
C GLY A 403 -20.72 24.45 7.82
N LEU A 404 -19.45 24.08 7.97
CA LEU A 404 -19.05 22.73 8.40
C LEU A 404 -19.61 22.41 9.79
N THR A 405 -19.46 23.32 10.73
CA THR A 405 -19.95 23.16 12.11
C THR A 405 -21.47 23.00 12.15
N ALA A 406 -22.21 23.81 11.39
CA ALA A 406 -23.68 23.77 11.35
C ALA A 406 -24.22 22.40 10.87
N HIS A 407 -23.49 21.72 10.03
CA HIS A 407 -23.89 20.42 9.45
C HIS A 407 -23.13 19.23 10.02
N GLY A 408 -22.18 19.42 10.94
CA GLY A 408 -21.29 18.36 11.43
C GLY A 408 -20.50 17.70 10.29
N ALA A 409 -20.16 18.49 9.26
CA ALA A 409 -19.58 18.01 8.01
C ALA A 409 -18.05 18.09 8.03
N ARG A 410 -17.41 17.31 7.15
CA ARG A 410 -15.96 17.34 6.96
C ARG A 410 -15.58 18.33 5.86
N GLY A 411 -14.44 19.02 6.04
CA GLY A 411 -13.97 19.99 5.07
C GLY A 411 -12.48 20.01 4.89
N ALA A 412 -12.07 20.49 3.72
CA ALA A 412 -10.69 20.81 3.40
C ALA A 412 -10.60 22.13 2.63
N VAL A 413 -9.56 22.90 2.90
CA VAL A 413 -9.18 24.05 2.06
C VAL A 413 -8.08 23.57 1.11
N VAL A 414 -8.29 23.81 -0.18
CA VAL A 414 -7.41 23.39 -1.25
C VAL A 414 -6.82 24.62 -1.93
N ALA A 415 -5.50 24.79 -1.88
CA ALA A 415 -4.84 25.79 -2.72
C ALA A 415 -4.52 25.20 -4.10
N SER A 416 -4.73 25.98 -5.17
CA SER A 416 -4.37 25.55 -6.55
C SER A 416 -2.87 25.36 -6.71
N LEU A 417 -2.08 26.20 -6.05
CA LEU A 417 -0.63 26.12 -5.97
C LEU A 417 -0.19 25.89 -4.52
N ALA A 418 0.78 25.01 -4.31
CA ALA A 418 1.28 24.68 -2.98
C ALA A 418 1.78 25.94 -2.21
N GLU A 419 2.38 26.88 -2.93
CA GLU A 419 2.92 28.12 -2.39
C GLU A 419 1.84 29.10 -1.91
N ASN A 420 0.60 28.91 -2.32
CA ASN A 420 -0.52 29.78 -1.96
C ASN A 420 -1.25 29.32 -0.68
N LEU A 421 -0.64 28.42 0.09
CA LEU A 421 -1.12 28.01 1.41
C LEU A 421 0.07 27.96 2.36
N SER A 422 0.24 29.02 3.16
CA SER A 422 1.36 29.15 4.09
C SER A 422 1.24 28.17 5.28
N GLU A 423 2.37 27.91 5.97
CA GLU A 423 2.37 27.08 7.18
C GLU A 423 1.45 27.66 8.27
N ASP A 424 1.43 28.97 8.45
CA ASP A 424 0.57 29.64 9.43
C ASP A 424 -0.92 29.38 9.15
N TRP A 425 -1.36 29.53 7.90
CA TRP A 425 -2.74 29.18 7.52
C TRP A 425 -3.02 27.69 7.65
N SER A 426 -2.05 26.84 7.28
CA SER A 426 -2.19 25.39 7.43
C SER A 426 -2.39 24.97 8.90
N LEU A 427 -1.64 25.56 9.81
CA LEU A 427 -1.79 25.34 11.26
C LEU A 427 -3.15 25.84 11.78
N ARG A 428 -3.60 27.04 11.34
CA ARG A 428 -4.91 27.58 11.72
C ARG A 428 -6.08 26.73 11.23
N LEU A 429 -6.01 26.22 10.01
CA LEU A 429 -7.01 25.33 9.43
C LEU A 429 -7.03 23.99 10.18
N MET A 430 -5.88 23.39 10.40
CA MET A 430 -5.77 22.14 11.14
C MET A 430 -6.30 22.25 12.56
N ALA A 431 -6.06 23.35 13.25
CA ALA A 431 -6.60 23.61 14.60
C ALA A 431 -8.15 23.67 14.64
N ARG A 432 -8.81 23.89 13.48
CA ARG A 432 -10.28 23.86 13.32
C ARG A 432 -10.80 22.51 12.80
N GLY A 433 -9.91 21.52 12.60
CA GLY A 433 -10.28 20.24 12.00
C GLY A 433 -10.53 20.31 10.48
N ILE A 434 -10.07 21.38 9.82
CA ILE A 434 -10.15 21.58 8.38
C ILE A 434 -8.81 21.17 7.76
N ALA A 435 -8.80 20.21 6.84
CA ALA A 435 -7.56 19.74 6.22
C ALA A 435 -6.96 20.78 5.25
N PRO A 436 -5.73 21.28 5.46
CA PRO A 436 -5.03 22.11 4.48
C PRO A 436 -4.38 21.23 3.40
N LEU A 437 -4.80 21.38 2.15
CA LEU A 437 -4.33 20.56 1.03
C LEU A 437 -3.66 21.43 -0.04
N HIS A 438 -2.42 21.10 -0.36
CA HIS A 438 -1.52 21.87 -1.21
C HIS A 438 -1.49 21.33 -2.63
N GLY A 439 -2.43 21.77 -3.48
CA GLY A 439 -2.59 21.36 -4.86
C GLY A 439 -3.86 20.53 -5.10
N ILE A 440 -4.54 20.82 -6.22
CA ILE A 440 -5.83 20.20 -6.57
C ILE A 440 -5.66 18.69 -6.80
N ASP A 441 -4.70 18.27 -7.62
CA ASP A 441 -4.46 16.85 -7.90
C ASP A 441 -4.09 16.06 -6.64
N VAL A 442 -3.27 16.67 -5.77
CA VAL A 442 -2.84 16.09 -4.50
C VAL A 442 -4.03 15.94 -3.55
N ALA A 443 -4.93 16.93 -3.50
CA ALA A 443 -6.14 16.88 -2.69
C ALA A 443 -7.09 15.75 -3.10
N LEU A 444 -7.32 15.61 -4.41
CA LEU A 444 -8.18 14.54 -4.93
C LEU A 444 -7.53 13.15 -4.79
N ALA A 445 -6.22 13.04 -4.94
CA ALA A 445 -5.50 11.79 -4.66
C ALA A 445 -5.60 11.39 -3.17
N ALA A 446 -5.52 12.36 -2.26
CA ALA A 446 -5.74 12.12 -0.83
C ALA A 446 -7.18 11.67 -0.53
N ALA A 447 -8.17 12.27 -1.21
CA ALA A 447 -9.57 11.86 -1.07
C ALA A 447 -9.81 10.43 -1.61
N ASP A 448 -9.24 10.05 -2.77
CA ASP A 448 -9.28 8.68 -3.28
C ASP A 448 -8.68 7.68 -2.29
N ALA A 449 -7.53 8.01 -1.71
CA ALA A 449 -6.87 7.18 -0.71
C ALA A 449 -7.73 7.03 0.56
N ALA A 450 -8.30 8.11 1.06
CA ALA A 450 -9.20 8.09 2.21
C ALA A 450 -10.47 7.28 1.93
N LEU A 451 -11.03 7.37 0.71
CA LEU A 451 -12.17 6.56 0.27
C LEU A 451 -11.82 5.07 0.20
N SER A 452 -10.63 4.70 -0.30
CA SER A 452 -10.23 3.29 -0.40
C SER A 452 -10.17 2.63 0.98
N ILE A 453 -9.67 3.33 1.99
CA ILE A 453 -9.68 2.86 3.40
C ILE A 453 -11.11 2.74 3.90
N GLY A 454 -11.96 3.75 3.68
CA GLY A 454 -13.35 3.74 4.12
C GLY A 454 -14.15 2.59 3.54
N LYS A 455 -14.00 2.31 2.23
CA LYS A 455 -14.60 1.16 1.55
C LYS A 455 -14.14 -0.17 2.18
N ALA A 456 -12.83 -0.33 2.37
CA ALA A 456 -12.29 -1.55 2.97
C ALA A 456 -12.80 -1.77 4.41
N TRP A 457 -12.99 -0.70 5.18
CA TRP A 457 -13.52 -0.80 6.54
C TRP A 457 -15.04 -0.98 6.61
N ALA A 458 -15.77 -0.63 5.56
CA ALA A 458 -17.21 -0.88 5.46
C ALA A 458 -17.53 -2.35 5.20
N GLU A 459 -16.58 -3.12 4.65
CA GLU A 459 -16.76 -4.56 4.47
C GLU A 459 -16.91 -5.25 5.83
N PRO A 460 -17.94 -6.11 6.02
CA PRO A 460 -18.26 -6.69 7.33
C PRO A 460 -17.18 -7.65 7.84
N GLU A 461 -16.55 -8.37 6.93
CA GLU A 461 -15.54 -9.38 7.25
C GLU A 461 -14.13 -8.91 6.88
N GLN A 462 -13.16 -9.24 7.72
CA GLN A 462 -11.76 -9.05 7.37
C GLN A 462 -11.33 -10.13 6.37
N ALA A 463 -10.45 -9.75 5.44
CA ALA A 463 -9.87 -10.71 4.51
C ALA A 463 -9.13 -11.83 5.26
N ALA A 464 -9.29 -13.06 4.78
CA ALA A 464 -8.56 -14.20 5.33
C ALA A 464 -7.05 -14.00 5.19
N PRO A 465 -6.23 -14.55 6.11
CA PRO A 465 -4.78 -14.48 6.00
C PRO A 465 -4.28 -15.04 4.67
N ILE A 466 -3.31 -14.36 4.04
CA ILE A 466 -2.72 -14.81 2.77
C ILE A 466 -2.00 -16.15 2.93
N VAL A 467 -1.91 -16.90 1.84
CA VAL A 467 -1.02 -18.07 1.76
C VAL A 467 0.43 -17.58 1.70
N GLY A 468 1.26 -18.04 2.64
CA GLY A 468 2.67 -17.60 2.70
C GLY A 468 3.50 -18.09 1.51
N PRO A 469 4.69 -17.50 1.29
CA PRO A 469 5.60 -17.90 0.23
C PRO A 469 6.21 -19.28 0.48
N LEU A 470 6.53 -19.97 -0.62
CA LEU A 470 7.33 -21.18 -0.58
C LEU A 470 8.80 -20.88 -0.29
N PRO A 471 9.51 -21.74 0.46
CA PRO A 471 10.97 -21.73 0.47
C PRO A 471 11.50 -21.94 -0.94
N ALA A 472 12.68 -21.36 -1.25
CA ALA A 472 13.30 -21.54 -2.55
C ALA A 472 13.41 -23.04 -2.92
N ALA A 473 12.96 -23.40 -4.14
CA ALA A 473 12.97 -24.78 -4.61
C ALA A 473 14.38 -25.16 -5.08
N ALA A 474 14.84 -26.37 -4.72
CA ALA A 474 16.09 -26.93 -5.23
C ALA A 474 15.93 -27.51 -6.64
N ALA A 475 14.78 -28.09 -6.94
CA ALA A 475 14.41 -28.64 -8.23
C ALA A 475 12.91 -28.47 -8.50
N THR A 476 12.54 -28.41 -9.78
CA THR A 476 11.14 -28.24 -10.22
C THR A 476 10.81 -29.26 -11.31
N ARG A 477 9.55 -29.67 -11.37
CA ARG A 477 9.01 -30.61 -12.36
C ARG A 477 7.93 -29.91 -13.19
N LEU A 478 8.11 -29.93 -14.51
CA LEU A 478 7.04 -29.62 -15.45
C LEU A 478 6.07 -30.81 -15.53
N VAL A 479 4.81 -30.57 -15.20
CA VAL A 479 3.74 -31.55 -15.34
C VAL A 479 3.25 -31.56 -16.78
N ASP A 480 3.03 -32.73 -17.39
CA ASP A 480 2.48 -32.76 -18.75
C ASP A 480 1.02 -32.27 -18.76
N GLU A 481 0.58 -31.68 -19.90
CA GLU A 481 -0.74 -31.04 -19.98
C GLU A 481 -1.90 -31.98 -19.70
N ALA A 482 -1.80 -33.25 -20.10
CA ALA A 482 -2.86 -34.22 -19.85
C ALA A 482 -3.02 -34.51 -18.35
N GLU A 483 -1.89 -34.64 -17.62
CA GLU A 483 -1.86 -34.78 -16.16
C GLU A 483 -2.34 -33.48 -15.49
N ALA A 484 -1.87 -32.32 -15.92
CA ALA A 484 -2.27 -31.02 -15.38
C ALA A 484 -3.79 -30.81 -15.52
N LYS A 485 -4.36 -31.09 -16.69
CA LYS A 485 -5.81 -31.00 -16.91
C LYS A 485 -6.61 -32.01 -16.08
N ALA A 486 -6.09 -33.21 -15.88
CA ALA A 486 -6.74 -34.18 -15.00
C ALA A 486 -6.77 -33.70 -13.54
N MET A 487 -5.67 -33.11 -13.05
CA MET A 487 -5.61 -32.50 -11.71
C MET A 487 -6.57 -31.32 -11.57
N LEU A 488 -6.63 -30.43 -12.56
CA LEU A 488 -7.52 -29.27 -12.60
C LEU A 488 -8.99 -29.71 -12.65
N ALA A 489 -9.33 -30.70 -13.48
CA ALA A 489 -10.69 -31.28 -13.55
C ALA A 489 -11.14 -31.89 -12.21
N ALA A 490 -10.24 -32.59 -11.51
CA ALA A 490 -10.50 -33.13 -10.18
C ALA A 490 -10.77 -32.05 -9.14
N ALA A 491 -10.21 -30.84 -9.34
CA ALA A 491 -10.45 -29.66 -8.51
C ALA A 491 -11.71 -28.85 -8.96
N GLY A 492 -12.43 -29.29 -9.99
CA GLY A 492 -13.64 -28.65 -10.48
C GLY A 492 -13.42 -27.58 -11.55
N VAL A 493 -12.21 -27.45 -12.09
CA VAL A 493 -11.94 -26.56 -13.22
C VAL A 493 -12.45 -27.21 -14.50
N PRO A 494 -13.33 -26.55 -15.29
CA PRO A 494 -13.78 -27.13 -16.55
C PRO A 494 -12.63 -27.20 -17.56
N VAL A 495 -12.42 -28.38 -18.13
CA VAL A 495 -11.42 -28.66 -19.16
C VAL A 495 -12.07 -29.39 -20.35
N PRO A 496 -11.54 -29.27 -21.58
CA PRO A 496 -12.04 -30.03 -22.72
C PRO A 496 -11.84 -31.53 -22.51
N GLN A 497 -12.78 -32.35 -23.04
CA GLN A 497 -12.60 -33.79 -23.05
C GLN A 497 -11.44 -34.16 -23.98
N GLY A 498 -10.45 -34.87 -23.48
CA GLY A 498 -9.28 -35.24 -24.25
C GLY A 498 -8.58 -36.48 -23.72
N GLN A 499 -7.68 -37.02 -24.55
CA GLN A 499 -6.88 -38.18 -24.20
C GLN A 499 -5.51 -38.15 -24.90
N LYS A 500 -4.54 -38.84 -24.31
CA LYS A 500 -3.27 -39.10 -24.99
C LYS A 500 -3.52 -40.04 -26.18
N VAL A 501 -2.94 -39.73 -27.33
CA VAL A 501 -3.11 -40.48 -28.57
C VAL A 501 -1.76 -40.85 -29.15
N ASP A 502 -1.70 -42.01 -29.76
CA ASP A 502 -0.56 -42.52 -30.54
C ASP A 502 -1.04 -43.06 -31.90
N ALA A 503 -0.11 -43.60 -32.70
CA ALA A 503 -0.42 -44.12 -34.04
C ALA A 503 -1.42 -45.30 -34.02
N ASP A 504 -1.47 -46.03 -32.92
CA ASP A 504 -2.28 -47.28 -32.78
C ASP A 504 -3.60 -47.02 -32.03
N ALA A 505 -3.85 -45.77 -31.57
CA ALA A 505 -5.06 -45.45 -30.84
C ALA A 505 -6.34 -45.59 -31.68
N ASN A 506 -7.44 -45.95 -31.02
CA ASN A 506 -8.77 -45.92 -31.66
C ASN A 506 -9.25 -44.45 -31.72
N LEU A 507 -9.14 -43.86 -32.92
CA LEU A 507 -9.41 -42.44 -33.16
C LEU A 507 -10.87 -42.16 -33.55
N ASP A 508 -11.69 -43.19 -33.80
CA ASP A 508 -13.05 -43.03 -34.32
C ASP A 508 -14.07 -42.59 -33.25
N THR A 509 -13.71 -42.67 -31.99
CA THR A 509 -14.58 -42.32 -30.85
C THR A 509 -14.41 -40.90 -30.35
N LEU A 510 -13.50 -40.10 -30.95
CA LEU A 510 -13.21 -38.77 -30.51
C LEU A 510 -14.23 -37.72 -31.01
N PRO A 511 -14.52 -36.66 -30.24
CA PRO A 511 -15.56 -35.66 -30.58
C PRO A 511 -15.02 -34.59 -31.55
N TYR A 512 -14.87 -34.91 -32.82
CA TYR A 512 -14.37 -33.99 -33.84
C TYR A 512 -15.21 -32.70 -34.00
N PRO A 513 -14.62 -31.55 -34.35
CA PRO A 513 -13.19 -31.30 -34.58
C PRO A 513 -12.36 -31.23 -33.29
N LEU A 514 -11.07 -31.56 -33.43
CA LEU A 514 -10.15 -31.63 -32.29
C LEU A 514 -9.06 -30.51 -32.33
N ALA A 515 -8.56 -30.20 -31.15
CA ALA A 515 -7.25 -29.60 -30.95
C ALA A 515 -6.23 -30.67 -30.60
N VAL A 516 -5.07 -30.66 -31.27
CA VAL A 516 -4.02 -31.66 -31.09
C VAL A 516 -2.72 -30.98 -30.66
N LYS A 517 -2.11 -31.49 -29.62
CA LYS A 517 -0.99 -30.82 -28.94
C LYS A 517 0.16 -31.78 -28.66
N ALA A 518 1.39 -31.30 -28.84
CA ALA A 518 2.58 -32.00 -28.39
C ALA A 518 2.73 -31.82 -26.85
N LEU A 519 2.99 -32.91 -26.14
CA LEU A 519 3.22 -32.91 -24.68
C LEU A 519 4.71 -32.64 -24.35
N GLY A 520 4.97 -32.10 -23.15
CA GLY A 520 6.32 -31.85 -22.67
C GLY A 520 6.99 -30.57 -23.18
N LEU A 521 6.22 -29.67 -23.84
CA LEU A 521 6.67 -28.35 -24.28
C LEU A 521 6.06 -27.26 -23.40
N ALA A 522 6.86 -26.35 -22.92
CA ALA A 522 6.39 -25.20 -22.12
C ALA A 522 5.70 -24.14 -23.02
N HIS A 523 6.27 -23.82 -24.20
CA HIS A 523 5.76 -22.83 -25.17
C HIS A 523 5.35 -23.54 -26.48
N LYS A 524 4.26 -24.29 -26.41
CA LYS A 524 3.80 -25.17 -27.51
C LYS A 524 3.48 -24.42 -28.80
N THR A 525 2.81 -23.27 -28.70
CA THR A 525 2.38 -22.48 -29.87
C THR A 525 3.58 -21.95 -30.67
N GLU A 526 4.60 -21.42 -30.00
CA GLU A 526 5.83 -20.92 -30.64
C GLU A 526 6.66 -22.04 -31.28
N ALA A 527 6.63 -23.23 -30.66
CA ALA A 527 7.32 -24.42 -31.16
C ALA A 527 6.56 -25.15 -32.28
N GLY A 528 5.38 -24.64 -32.71
CA GLY A 528 4.53 -25.34 -33.69
C GLY A 528 3.92 -26.63 -33.15
N GLY A 529 3.78 -26.74 -31.82
CA GLY A 529 3.29 -27.94 -31.13
C GLY A 529 1.77 -27.99 -30.97
N VAL A 530 0.98 -27.13 -31.64
CA VAL A 530 -0.48 -27.10 -31.57
C VAL A 530 -1.09 -27.07 -32.96
N GLU A 531 -2.02 -27.96 -33.24
CA GLU A 531 -2.83 -27.98 -34.44
C GLU A 531 -4.32 -27.94 -34.09
N LEU A 532 -5.06 -27.04 -34.70
CA LEU A 532 -6.50 -26.81 -34.43
C LEU A 532 -7.36 -27.26 -35.60
N ASN A 533 -8.67 -27.48 -35.31
CA ASN A 533 -9.70 -27.83 -36.30
C ASN A 533 -9.41 -29.14 -37.03
N ILE A 534 -8.86 -30.13 -36.35
CA ILE A 534 -8.68 -31.46 -36.91
C ILE A 534 -10.02 -32.12 -37.06
N ALA A 535 -10.46 -32.31 -38.31
CA ALA A 535 -11.85 -32.60 -38.65
C ALA A 535 -12.21 -34.10 -38.62
N ASP A 536 -11.23 -35.00 -38.79
CA ASP A 536 -11.47 -36.42 -38.94
C ASP A 536 -10.27 -37.29 -38.51
N PRO A 537 -10.42 -38.61 -38.39
CA PRO A 537 -9.35 -39.53 -38.01
C PRO A 537 -8.16 -39.54 -38.94
N ALA A 538 -8.31 -39.24 -40.24
CA ALA A 538 -7.20 -39.22 -41.19
C ALA A 538 -6.32 -37.97 -40.97
N ALA A 539 -6.93 -36.82 -40.77
CA ALA A 539 -6.24 -35.58 -40.39
C ALA A 539 -5.50 -35.76 -39.05
N LEU A 540 -6.17 -36.41 -38.07
CA LEU A 540 -5.58 -36.66 -36.75
C LEU A 540 -4.30 -37.53 -36.84
N ARG A 541 -4.30 -38.59 -37.63
CA ARG A 541 -3.07 -39.42 -37.86
C ARG A 541 -1.94 -38.61 -38.44
N GLN A 542 -2.22 -37.70 -39.36
CA GLN A 542 -1.20 -36.79 -39.91
C GLN A 542 -0.65 -35.82 -38.85
N SER A 543 -1.55 -35.27 -38.01
CA SER A 543 -1.15 -34.39 -36.88
C SER A 543 -0.27 -35.16 -35.89
N ILE A 544 -0.65 -36.38 -35.49
CA ILE A 544 0.16 -37.23 -34.61
C ILE A 544 1.56 -37.43 -35.19
N ALA A 545 1.66 -37.76 -36.49
CA ALA A 545 2.97 -37.95 -37.14
C ALA A 545 3.85 -36.69 -37.13
N ARG A 546 3.26 -35.50 -37.22
CA ARG A 546 4.01 -34.23 -37.17
C ARG A 546 4.39 -33.82 -35.75
N LEU A 547 3.49 -34.01 -34.79
CA LEU A 547 3.66 -33.48 -33.42
C LEU A 547 4.40 -34.44 -32.49
N ALA A 548 4.33 -35.76 -32.70
CA ALA A 548 5.00 -36.73 -31.84
C ALA A 548 6.55 -36.54 -31.76
N PRO A 549 7.27 -36.14 -32.83
CA PRO A 549 8.70 -35.87 -32.72
C PRO A 549 9.08 -34.61 -31.93
N LEU A 550 8.11 -33.70 -31.67
CA LEU A 550 8.38 -32.41 -31.02
C LEU A 550 8.43 -32.52 -29.50
N GLY A 551 7.78 -33.55 -28.91
CA GLY A 551 7.64 -33.64 -27.48
C GLY A 551 7.68 -35.08 -26.95
N THR A 552 7.14 -35.29 -25.75
CA THR A 552 7.10 -36.59 -25.06
C THR A 552 5.87 -37.44 -25.40
N GLY A 553 4.94 -36.91 -26.21
CA GLY A 553 3.69 -37.54 -26.61
C GLY A 553 2.74 -36.55 -27.29
N VAL A 554 1.56 -37.01 -27.65
CA VAL A 554 0.50 -36.20 -28.29
C VAL A 554 -0.79 -36.32 -27.49
N PHE A 555 -1.44 -35.17 -27.29
CA PHE A 555 -2.75 -35.06 -26.63
C PHE A 555 -3.77 -34.51 -27.61
N ALA A 556 -4.92 -35.19 -27.73
CA ALA A 556 -6.02 -34.74 -28.56
C ALA A 556 -7.23 -34.44 -27.68
N GLU A 557 -7.87 -33.31 -27.90
CA GLU A 557 -9.03 -32.86 -27.14
C GLU A 557 -10.08 -32.18 -28.02
N GLU A 558 -11.31 -32.12 -27.56
CA GLU A 558 -12.39 -31.44 -28.27
C GLU A 558 -12.10 -29.93 -28.42
N MET A 559 -12.51 -29.38 -29.56
CA MET A 559 -12.44 -27.92 -29.77
C MET A 559 -13.55 -27.23 -28.98
N VAL A 560 -13.16 -26.26 -28.13
CA VAL A 560 -14.12 -25.35 -27.49
C VAL A 560 -14.72 -24.43 -28.54
N LYS A 561 -16.05 -24.44 -28.69
CA LYS A 561 -16.81 -23.68 -29.68
C LYS A 561 -17.52 -22.49 -29.02
N GLY A 562 -17.81 -21.45 -29.80
CA GLY A 562 -18.63 -20.32 -29.33
C GLY A 562 -17.89 -19.38 -28.35
N GLY A 563 -16.60 -19.32 -28.42
CA GLY A 563 -15.78 -18.39 -27.60
C GLY A 563 -16.20 -16.94 -27.80
N ILE A 564 -16.55 -16.26 -26.70
CA ILE A 564 -16.85 -14.81 -26.63
C ILE A 564 -15.58 -14.03 -26.37
N ALA A 565 -14.76 -14.53 -25.43
CA ALA A 565 -13.51 -13.93 -25.00
C ALA A 565 -12.52 -15.01 -24.51
N GLU A 566 -11.27 -14.64 -24.43
CA GLU A 566 -10.20 -15.45 -23.87
C GLU A 566 -9.58 -14.72 -22.68
N LEU A 567 -9.45 -15.41 -21.56
CA LEU A 567 -8.74 -14.94 -20.39
C LEU A 567 -7.44 -15.73 -20.21
N MET A 568 -6.43 -15.08 -19.65
CA MET A 568 -5.29 -15.74 -19.01
C MET A 568 -5.55 -15.76 -17.51
N VAL A 569 -5.38 -16.91 -16.88
CA VAL A 569 -5.45 -17.07 -15.43
C VAL A 569 -4.18 -17.77 -14.96
N GLY A 570 -3.28 -17.00 -14.37
CA GLY A 570 -1.99 -17.48 -13.93
C GLY A 570 -1.83 -17.41 -12.40
N VAL A 571 -1.06 -18.34 -11.84
CA VAL A 571 -0.60 -18.28 -10.45
C VAL A 571 0.92 -18.42 -10.43
N THR A 572 1.59 -17.43 -9.85
CA THR A 572 3.05 -17.41 -9.68
C THR A 572 3.40 -17.17 -8.21
N GLN A 573 4.63 -17.45 -7.82
CA GLN A 573 5.11 -17.26 -6.45
C GLN A 573 5.80 -15.91 -6.29
N ASP A 574 5.26 -15.02 -5.46
CA ASP A 574 6.02 -13.89 -4.94
C ASP A 574 6.88 -14.36 -3.77
N PRO A 575 8.17 -14.00 -3.72
CA PRO A 575 9.10 -14.49 -2.70
C PRO A 575 8.79 -13.98 -1.28
N VAL A 576 7.94 -12.96 -1.14
CA VAL A 576 7.58 -12.33 0.15
C VAL A 576 6.13 -12.60 0.50
N LEU A 577 5.24 -12.50 -0.49
CA LEU A 577 3.78 -12.51 -0.28
C LEU A 577 3.13 -13.86 -0.66
N GLY A 578 3.88 -14.80 -1.24
CA GLY A 578 3.37 -16.11 -1.61
C GLY A 578 2.67 -16.15 -2.96
N PRO A 579 1.70 -17.08 -3.16
CA PRO A 579 1.07 -17.27 -4.46
C PRO A 579 0.18 -16.09 -4.84
N VAL A 580 0.40 -15.63 -6.07
CA VAL A 580 -0.26 -14.46 -6.69
C VAL A 580 -1.09 -14.95 -7.87
N LEU A 581 -2.40 -14.72 -7.80
CA LEU A 581 -3.35 -15.00 -8.87
C LEU A 581 -3.44 -13.79 -9.80
N THR A 582 -3.15 -13.97 -11.09
CA THR A 582 -3.32 -12.95 -12.13
C THR A 582 -4.46 -13.35 -13.05
N ILE A 583 -5.39 -12.42 -13.28
CA ILE A 583 -6.47 -12.55 -14.26
C ILE A 583 -6.23 -11.48 -15.32
N ALA A 584 -6.05 -11.86 -16.58
CA ALA A 584 -5.74 -10.94 -17.65
C ALA A 584 -6.53 -11.25 -18.92
N THR A 585 -6.58 -10.30 -19.85
CA THR A 585 -7.01 -10.55 -21.23
C THR A 585 -6.10 -11.61 -21.82
N GLY A 586 -6.67 -12.72 -22.34
CA GLY A 586 -5.94 -13.88 -22.88
C GLY A 586 -5.62 -13.78 -24.37
N GLY A 587 -4.99 -14.81 -24.90
CA GLY A 587 -4.64 -14.95 -26.31
C GLY A 587 -3.38 -14.15 -26.69
N THR A 588 -3.17 -13.91 -27.98
CA THR A 588 -1.95 -13.29 -28.55
C THR A 588 -1.77 -11.81 -28.22
N LEU A 589 -2.76 -11.17 -27.60
CA LEU A 589 -2.76 -9.75 -27.28
C LEU A 589 -2.36 -9.43 -25.83
N VAL A 590 -2.07 -10.43 -25.01
CA VAL A 590 -1.74 -10.29 -23.58
C VAL A 590 -0.66 -9.23 -23.34
N GLU A 591 0.46 -9.34 -24.05
CA GLU A 591 1.61 -8.45 -23.87
C GLU A 591 1.35 -7.02 -24.36
N LEU A 592 0.47 -6.85 -25.35
CA LEU A 592 0.17 -5.54 -25.93
C LEU A 592 -0.84 -4.75 -25.10
N LEU A 593 -1.86 -5.41 -24.55
CA LEU A 593 -2.97 -4.73 -23.86
C LEU A 593 -2.63 -4.42 -22.41
N GLN A 594 -1.77 -5.20 -21.75
CA GLN A 594 -1.41 -5.08 -20.33
C GLN A 594 -2.64 -4.87 -19.44
N ASP A 595 -3.72 -5.60 -19.76
CA ASP A 595 -5.02 -5.52 -19.10
C ASP A 595 -5.12 -6.70 -18.13
N SER A 596 -4.75 -6.46 -16.88
CA SER A 596 -4.69 -7.50 -15.85
C SER A 596 -5.10 -7.00 -14.49
N ALA A 597 -5.59 -7.91 -13.66
CA ALA A 597 -5.86 -7.72 -12.25
C ALA A 597 -5.15 -8.81 -11.44
N THR A 598 -4.68 -8.46 -10.26
CA THR A 598 -3.88 -9.35 -9.41
C THR A 598 -4.50 -9.46 -8.03
N LEU A 599 -4.61 -10.70 -7.54
CA LEU A 599 -5.12 -11.04 -6.22
C LEU A 599 -4.12 -11.93 -5.48
N LEU A 600 -4.15 -11.90 -4.15
CA LEU A 600 -3.42 -12.85 -3.31
C LEU A 600 -4.35 -13.98 -2.88
N LEU A 601 -3.79 -15.19 -2.72
CA LEU A 601 -4.58 -16.32 -2.23
C LEU A 601 -4.66 -16.35 -0.68
N PRO A 602 -5.80 -16.80 -0.13
CA PRO A 602 -7.03 -17.22 -0.80
C PRO A 602 -7.80 -16.03 -1.36
N ALA A 603 -8.43 -16.16 -2.53
CA ALA A 603 -9.26 -15.13 -3.13
C ALA A 603 -10.74 -15.53 -3.03
N THR A 604 -11.60 -14.58 -2.72
CA THR A 604 -13.05 -14.76 -2.65
C THR A 604 -13.71 -14.52 -4.00
N ASP A 605 -14.91 -15.07 -4.20
CA ASP A 605 -15.72 -14.84 -5.42
C ASP A 605 -15.97 -13.32 -5.65
N THR A 606 -16.15 -12.55 -4.59
CA THR A 606 -16.34 -11.11 -4.66
C THR A 606 -15.08 -10.40 -5.15
N GLU A 607 -13.90 -10.78 -4.66
CA GLU A 607 -12.62 -10.23 -5.12
C GLU A 607 -12.36 -10.58 -6.58
N ILE A 608 -12.63 -11.85 -6.99
CA ILE A 608 -12.50 -12.29 -8.39
C ILE A 608 -13.45 -11.52 -9.30
N ARG A 609 -14.71 -11.34 -8.90
CA ARG A 609 -15.72 -10.57 -9.66
C ARG A 609 -15.31 -9.12 -9.82
N THR A 610 -14.81 -8.52 -8.75
CA THR A 610 -14.29 -7.13 -8.78
C THR A 610 -13.09 -7.01 -9.71
N ALA A 611 -12.14 -7.95 -9.65
CA ALA A 611 -10.99 -8.02 -10.54
C ALA A 611 -11.40 -8.13 -12.01
N LEU A 612 -12.34 -9.02 -12.33
CA LEU A 612 -12.89 -9.16 -13.68
C LEU A 612 -13.55 -7.88 -14.19
N SER A 613 -14.37 -7.24 -13.35
CA SER A 613 -15.09 -6.01 -13.72
C SER A 613 -14.16 -4.82 -13.99
N GLY A 614 -12.95 -4.85 -13.45
CA GLY A 614 -11.91 -3.87 -13.68
C GLY A 614 -11.16 -4.02 -15.01
N LEU A 615 -11.27 -5.15 -15.69
CA LEU A 615 -10.60 -5.39 -16.97
C LEU A 615 -11.27 -4.59 -18.11
N ARG A 616 -10.46 -4.05 -19.00
CA ARG A 616 -10.95 -3.38 -20.23
C ARG A 616 -11.74 -4.33 -21.13
N LEU A 617 -11.43 -5.63 -21.05
CA LEU A 617 -12.15 -6.71 -21.73
C LEU A 617 -13.58 -6.90 -21.20
N TYR A 618 -13.88 -6.54 -19.94
CA TYR A 618 -15.15 -6.84 -19.27
C TYR A 618 -16.42 -6.51 -20.07
N PRO A 619 -16.51 -5.38 -20.83
CA PRO A 619 -17.66 -5.11 -21.68
C PRO A 619 -17.95 -6.21 -22.71
N LEU A 620 -16.94 -6.98 -23.17
CA LEU A 620 -17.18 -8.11 -24.07
C LEU A 620 -17.93 -9.24 -23.36
N LEU A 621 -17.64 -9.45 -22.07
CA LEU A 621 -18.31 -10.46 -21.26
C LEU A 621 -19.76 -10.10 -20.95
N THR A 622 -20.11 -8.83 -20.94
CA THR A 622 -21.47 -8.34 -20.65
C THR A 622 -22.33 -8.10 -21.88
N GLY A 623 -21.85 -8.40 -23.11
CA GLY A 623 -22.66 -8.32 -24.33
C GLY A 623 -22.43 -7.08 -25.18
N PHE A 624 -21.19 -6.81 -25.56
CA PHE A 624 -20.82 -5.64 -26.36
C PHE A 624 -21.32 -5.71 -27.82
N ARG A 625 -21.98 -4.65 -28.30
CA ARG A 625 -22.47 -4.47 -29.70
C ARG A 625 -23.30 -5.65 -30.22
N GLY A 626 -24.21 -6.18 -29.38
CA GLY A 626 -25.13 -7.26 -29.79
C GLY A 626 -24.54 -8.65 -29.81
N ARG A 627 -23.31 -8.85 -29.30
CA ARG A 627 -22.77 -10.19 -29.01
C ARG A 627 -23.48 -10.78 -27.79
N PRO A 628 -23.60 -12.11 -27.68
CA PRO A 628 -24.12 -12.73 -26.47
C PRO A 628 -23.26 -12.38 -25.25
N SER A 629 -23.89 -12.26 -24.10
CA SER A 629 -23.18 -12.14 -22.82
C SER A 629 -22.67 -13.52 -22.38
N ALA A 630 -21.57 -13.50 -21.63
CA ALA A 630 -21.06 -14.67 -20.94
C ALA A 630 -21.82 -14.95 -19.64
N ASP A 631 -21.79 -16.18 -19.17
CA ASP A 631 -22.15 -16.53 -17.80
C ASP A 631 -21.04 -16.09 -16.83
N ILE A 632 -21.18 -14.86 -16.30
CA ILE A 632 -20.18 -14.28 -15.36
C ILE A 632 -20.05 -15.12 -14.09
N ASP A 633 -21.12 -15.72 -13.59
CA ASP A 633 -21.08 -16.56 -12.40
C ASP A 633 -20.30 -17.85 -12.66
N GLY A 634 -20.47 -18.44 -13.84
CA GLY A 634 -19.67 -19.57 -14.29
C GLY A 634 -18.19 -19.23 -14.47
N VAL A 635 -17.87 -18.04 -15.00
CA VAL A 635 -16.49 -17.55 -15.10
C VAL A 635 -15.86 -17.39 -13.71
N VAL A 636 -16.56 -16.75 -12.78
CA VAL A 636 -16.09 -16.59 -11.38
C VAL A 636 -15.88 -17.96 -10.74
N THR A 637 -16.82 -18.90 -10.91
CA THR A 637 -16.72 -20.27 -10.37
C THR A 637 -15.48 -20.99 -10.90
N ALA A 638 -15.20 -20.89 -12.20
CA ALA A 638 -14.02 -21.51 -12.80
C ALA A 638 -12.70 -20.92 -12.25
N ILE A 639 -12.64 -19.60 -12.11
CA ILE A 639 -11.45 -18.93 -11.56
C ILE A 639 -11.30 -19.25 -10.07
N SER A 640 -12.40 -19.32 -9.29
CA SER A 640 -12.38 -19.75 -7.89
C SER A 640 -11.88 -21.18 -7.73
N ALA A 641 -12.25 -22.09 -8.64
CA ALA A 641 -11.72 -23.45 -8.64
C ALA A 641 -10.21 -23.49 -8.93
N ILE A 642 -9.73 -22.65 -9.86
CA ILE A 642 -8.29 -22.47 -10.13
C ILE A 642 -7.56 -21.94 -8.90
N ALA A 643 -8.10 -20.91 -8.26
CA ALA A 643 -7.55 -20.32 -7.03
C ALA A 643 -7.54 -21.34 -5.88
N GLY A 644 -8.62 -22.13 -5.74
CA GLY A 644 -8.73 -23.22 -4.77
C GLY A 644 -7.71 -24.33 -5.01
N PHE A 645 -7.52 -24.74 -6.27
CA PHE A 645 -6.45 -25.67 -6.66
C PHE A 645 -5.08 -25.17 -6.26
N ALA A 646 -4.76 -23.91 -6.61
CA ALA A 646 -3.48 -23.30 -6.27
C ALA A 646 -3.27 -23.17 -4.76
N GLY A 647 -4.31 -22.84 -4.00
CA GLY A 647 -4.27 -22.81 -2.54
C GLY A 647 -4.06 -24.18 -1.89
N HIS A 648 -4.68 -25.24 -2.45
CA HIS A 648 -4.51 -26.62 -1.99
C HIS A 648 -3.08 -27.14 -2.24
N HIS A 649 -2.51 -26.79 -3.39
CA HIS A 649 -1.15 -27.16 -3.78
C HIS A 649 -0.08 -26.12 -3.39
N ALA A 650 -0.41 -25.16 -2.54
CA ALA A 650 0.48 -24.04 -2.20
C ALA A 650 1.84 -24.49 -1.63
N ALA A 651 1.94 -25.69 -1.06
CA ALA A 651 3.18 -26.25 -0.55
C ALA A 651 4.18 -26.70 -1.64
N GLU A 652 3.73 -26.85 -2.89
CA GLU A 652 4.54 -27.39 -3.99
C GLU A 652 4.37 -26.60 -5.30
N LEU A 653 3.32 -25.79 -5.44
CA LEU A 653 3.03 -25.04 -6.67
C LEU A 653 4.05 -23.93 -6.89
N ILE A 654 4.80 -24.02 -7.98
CA ILE A 654 5.71 -22.97 -8.43
C ILE A 654 5.00 -22.03 -9.41
N GLU A 655 4.32 -22.62 -10.41
CA GLU A 655 3.65 -21.88 -11.47
C GLU A 655 2.46 -22.67 -12.01
N LEU A 656 1.37 -21.97 -12.23
CA LEU A 656 0.23 -22.45 -13.00
C LEU A 656 -0.13 -21.35 -13.99
N ASP A 657 -0.21 -21.68 -15.29
CA ASP A 657 -0.69 -20.76 -16.33
C ASP A 657 -1.78 -21.45 -17.17
N ILE A 658 -2.95 -20.85 -17.17
CA ILE A 658 -4.10 -21.25 -18.00
C ILE A 658 -4.30 -20.15 -19.04
N ASN A 659 -3.86 -20.41 -20.27
CA ASN A 659 -3.90 -19.45 -21.37
C ASN A 659 -4.10 -20.16 -22.73
N PRO A 660 -5.36 -20.19 -23.25
CA PRO A 660 -6.51 -19.43 -22.77
C PRO A 660 -7.46 -20.24 -21.83
N LEU A 661 -8.11 -19.51 -20.92
CA LEU A 661 -9.41 -19.87 -20.38
C LEU A 661 -10.45 -19.30 -21.36
N ILE A 662 -11.07 -20.15 -22.17
CA ILE A 662 -12.06 -19.74 -23.19
C ILE A 662 -13.40 -19.53 -22.52
N ILE A 663 -13.96 -18.33 -22.69
CA ILE A 663 -15.26 -17.94 -22.15
C ILE A 663 -16.31 -18.06 -23.25
N THR A 664 -17.37 -18.82 -22.99
CA THR A 664 -18.53 -18.97 -23.88
C THR A 664 -19.77 -18.33 -23.24
N ALA A 665 -20.93 -18.45 -23.89
CA ALA A 665 -22.19 -17.98 -23.32
C ALA A 665 -22.60 -18.77 -22.06
N ASP A 666 -22.22 -20.02 -21.97
CA ASP A 666 -22.75 -20.99 -21.00
C ASP A 666 -21.71 -21.45 -19.97
N HIS A 667 -20.42 -21.31 -20.25
CA HIS A 667 -19.34 -21.80 -19.38
C HIS A 667 -17.98 -21.17 -19.69
N ALA A 668 -17.02 -21.37 -18.78
CA ALA A 668 -15.59 -21.12 -19.00
C ALA A 668 -14.85 -22.46 -19.08
N CYS A 669 -13.84 -22.58 -19.96
CA CYS A 669 -13.12 -23.84 -20.19
C CYS A 669 -11.61 -23.60 -20.34
N ALA A 670 -10.79 -24.27 -19.54
CA ALA A 670 -9.33 -24.17 -19.58
C ALA A 670 -8.78 -24.97 -20.78
N ALA A 671 -8.59 -24.28 -21.90
CA ALA A 671 -8.16 -24.89 -23.14
C ALA A 671 -6.66 -25.22 -23.17
N ASP A 672 -5.82 -24.52 -22.43
CA ASP A 672 -4.42 -24.86 -22.21
C ASP A 672 -4.03 -24.74 -20.73
N ALA A 673 -3.06 -25.54 -20.29
CA ALA A 673 -2.56 -25.50 -18.93
C ALA A 673 -1.07 -25.84 -18.88
N LEU A 674 -0.29 -24.95 -18.28
CA LEU A 674 1.09 -25.15 -17.86
C LEU A 674 1.09 -25.30 -16.33
N LEU A 675 1.69 -26.35 -15.82
CA LEU A 675 1.80 -26.59 -14.37
C LEU A 675 3.23 -26.98 -14.02
N VAL A 676 3.84 -26.20 -13.14
CA VAL A 676 5.18 -26.46 -12.60
C VAL A 676 5.08 -26.67 -11.09
N LEU A 677 5.53 -27.81 -10.64
CA LEU A 677 5.56 -28.17 -9.22
C LEU A 677 7.01 -28.29 -8.73
N ARG A 678 7.19 -28.12 -7.44
CA ARG A 678 8.43 -28.44 -6.73
C ARG A 678 8.63 -29.95 -6.72
N ASP A 679 9.85 -30.40 -6.96
CA ASP A 679 10.20 -31.80 -6.72
C ASP A 679 10.16 -32.07 -5.19
N ALA A 680 9.61 -33.24 -4.83
CA ALA A 680 9.41 -33.65 -3.43
C ALA A 680 10.73 -33.87 -2.67
#